data_0660986865608d0ac90a37d42db2700c
#
_entry.id   0660986865608d0ac90a37d42db2700c
#
_cell.length_a   1.000
_cell.length_b   1.000
_cell.length_c   1.000
_cell.angle_alpha   90.00
_cell.angle_beta   90.00
_cell.angle_gamma   90.00
#
_symmetry.space_group_name_H-M   'P 1'
#
loop_
_entity.id
_entity.type
_entity.pdbx_description
1 polymer ?
#
loop_
_entity_poly.entity_id
_entity_poly.type
_entity_poly.pdbx_seq_one_letter_code
_entity_poly.pdbx_strand_id
1 'polypeptide(L)'
;MARNRNRRGGQADPARTTGATGAGPSDLSEQEILDLQEKVGADEWSGSAPRQAKNFRAGAARLLGLLSPYKAQLTLVLALISASVALNVYAPRVTGYAMDAIFAGALGSRLPQGSTKEDVVAGLRAEGQDAFADMLARTDAIPGVGIDFSRLGGLIALIAALYLLASVFMWLEGYILNHLVMRAVHGLRRDVEAKINRLPLSYFDTSKRGDVLSRTTNDVDNIQQALQQALAQALNALLTVIGITAMMFWVSWQLALVALVSIPLTGVVLAVIGSRSQKQFATQWRSTGLLNGHVEETFSGHEVLRIFGRTDAAVAKFRRRNEELFRSSSTAQFLAGIMMPIMQFVSYLSYVGIAVLGGLRVASGAMSLGDATAFIQYSRQFNQPLGELGEMAQMLQSGVASAERVFELLDAPEQSPDRAAARVEGRARGLVEFEDVAFGYSPDAPLISGLTLRVAPGQTAAIVGPTGAGKTTLVNLVMRFYEIDSGRILLDGVDIRDLSRRDLRSQVGMVLQDAVLFEGTIEENIRYGRLDATDEEVLAAAKATYVDRFVRSLPQGYQTRIDADGGSLSAGERQLVTIARAFLARPALLILDEATSSVDTRTEVLVQEAMSALRAERTSFVIAHRLSTIRDADVILVMEEGSIVEQGTHEELVARGGAYARLHAAQFGAES
;
A
#
# COMPACT_ATOMS: atom_id res chain seq x y z
N MET A 1 -29.45 39.45 41.28
CA MET A 1 -30.40 38.87 42.26
C MET A 1 -30.27 37.36 42.15
N ALA A 2 -29.61 36.80 43.03
CA ALA A 2 -29.96 36.10 44.27
C ALA A 2 -30.26 34.61 44.02
N ARG A 3 -29.28 33.74 44.41
CA ARG A 3 -29.30 32.84 45.58
C ARG A 3 -30.22 31.62 45.39
N ASN A 4 -29.85 30.38 45.62
CA ASN A 4 -29.16 29.76 46.79
C ASN A 4 -28.88 28.25 46.47
N ARG A 5 -27.71 27.75 46.80
CA ARG A 5 -27.30 26.69 47.74
C ARG A 5 -28.37 25.66 48.17
N ASN A 6 -28.12 24.37 47.98
CA ASN A 6 -27.91 23.49 49.16
C ASN A 6 -27.17 22.18 48.85
N ARG A 7 -26.24 21.85 49.75
CA ARG A 7 -25.51 20.59 49.94
C ARG A 7 -26.38 19.58 50.71
N ARG A 8 -26.12 18.30 50.47
CA ARG A 8 -26.01 17.15 51.40
C ARG A 8 -25.92 15.92 50.52
N GLY A 9 -24.95 15.03 50.52
CA GLY A 9 -24.30 14.36 51.64
C GLY A 9 -24.90 12.98 51.85
N GLY A 10 -24.15 11.91 51.52
CA GLY A 10 -24.44 10.63 52.16
C GLY A 10 -24.40 9.40 51.30
N GLN A 11 -23.41 8.60 51.57
CA GLN A 11 -23.39 7.11 51.61
C GLN A 11 -23.17 6.33 50.33
N ALA A 12 -21.99 5.72 50.29
CA ALA A 12 -21.65 4.53 49.55
C ALA A 12 -22.45 3.32 50.01
N ASP A 13 -22.92 2.51 49.05
CA ASP A 13 -23.33 1.14 49.28
C ASP A 13 -22.66 0.24 48.22
N PRO A 14 -21.90 -0.80 48.61
CA PRO A 14 -21.25 -1.71 47.70
C PRO A 14 -22.15 -2.93 47.44
N ALA A 15 -22.19 -3.38 46.21
CA ALA A 15 -22.73 -4.64 45.73
C ALA A 15 -23.90 -4.52 44.76
N ARG A 16 -23.55 -4.45 43.48
CA ARG A 16 -24.32 -5.13 42.44
C ARG A 16 -23.36 -5.56 41.31
N THR A 17 -22.82 -6.75 41.47
CA THR A 17 -22.45 -7.61 40.37
C THR A 17 -23.69 -7.89 39.53
N THR A 18 -23.80 -7.32 38.37
CA THR A 18 -24.76 -7.74 37.37
C THR A 18 -24.00 -8.15 36.11
N GLY A 19 -24.18 -9.41 35.77
CA GLY A 19 -23.60 -10.10 34.64
C GLY A 19 -23.79 -9.34 33.33
N ALA A 20 -22.73 -9.40 32.51
CA ALA A 20 -22.76 -9.06 31.12
C ALA A 20 -23.71 -10.05 30.40
N THR A 21 -24.98 -9.68 30.29
CA THR A 21 -25.87 -10.27 29.31
C THR A 21 -25.47 -9.73 27.95
N GLY A 22 -25.01 -10.63 27.06
CA GLY A 22 -24.69 -10.34 25.70
C GLY A 22 -25.85 -9.64 25.01
N ALA A 23 -25.69 -8.36 24.71
CA ALA A 23 -26.53 -7.67 23.75
C ALA A 23 -26.24 -8.29 22.38
N GLY A 24 -27.28 -8.80 21.73
CA GLY A 24 -27.20 -9.34 20.38
C GLY A 24 -26.86 -8.21 19.38
N PRO A 25 -26.39 -8.55 18.17
CA PRO A 25 -25.98 -7.57 17.15
C PRO A 25 -27.09 -6.60 16.69
N SER A 26 -28.30 -6.72 17.18
CA SER A 26 -29.47 -5.90 16.84
C SER A 26 -29.64 -4.62 17.64
N ASP A 27 -28.88 -4.42 18.74
CA ASP A 27 -29.10 -3.31 19.68
C ASP A 27 -28.04 -2.22 19.62
N LEU A 28 -27.04 -2.35 18.72
CA LEU A 28 -26.02 -1.32 18.49
C LEU A 28 -26.61 -0.20 17.61
N SER A 29 -26.41 1.04 18.02
CA SER A 29 -26.79 2.20 17.22
C SER A 29 -26.01 2.22 15.88
N GLU A 30 -26.61 2.80 14.84
CA GLU A 30 -25.93 2.92 13.51
C GLU A 30 -24.55 3.60 13.62
N GLN A 31 -24.33 4.45 14.62
CA GLN A 31 -23.04 5.08 14.89
C GLN A 31 -22.03 4.12 15.53
N GLU A 32 -22.45 3.27 16.47
CA GLU A 32 -21.58 2.26 17.07
C GLU A 32 -21.19 1.15 16.09
N ILE A 33 -22.12 0.78 15.19
CA ILE A 33 -21.83 -0.15 14.09
C ILE A 33 -20.82 0.47 13.11
N LEU A 34 -20.90 1.77 12.86
CA LEU A 34 -19.96 2.50 12.00
C LEU A 34 -18.57 2.63 12.64
N ASP A 35 -18.49 2.91 13.94
CA ASP A 35 -17.22 2.97 14.67
C ASP A 35 -16.57 1.58 14.80
N LEU A 36 -17.37 0.52 14.91
CA LEU A 36 -16.89 -0.86 14.88
C LEU A 36 -16.42 -1.27 13.48
N GLN A 37 -17.14 -0.87 12.43
CA GLN A 37 -16.71 -1.11 11.03
C GLN A 37 -15.47 -0.30 10.65
N GLU A 38 -15.27 0.89 11.20
CA GLU A 38 -14.04 1.68 11.05
C GLU A 38 -12.85 1.02 11.75
N LYS A 39 -13.10 0.33 12.87
CA LYS A 39 -12.07 -0.44 13.61
C LYS A 39 -11.81 -1.84 13.05
N VAL A 40 -12.77 -2.47 12.41
CA VAL A 40 -12.71 -3.88 11.95
C VAL A 40 -12.32 -4.03 10.48
N GLY A 41 -12.20 -2.94 9.73
CA GLY A 41 -11.57 -2.98 8.41
C GLY A 41 -12.53 -2.92 7.22
N ALA A 42 -12.87 -1.69 6.83
CA ALA A 42 -13.37 -1.38 5.51
C ALA A 42 -12.22 -1.26 4.47
N ASP A 43 -11.10 -1.95 4.66
CA ASP A 43 -9.83 -1.60 4.01
C ASP A 43 -9.45 -2.41 2.77
N GLU A 44 -10.19 -3.45 2.38
CA GLU A 44 -9.68 -4.32 1.32
C GLU A 44 -10.27 -4.10 -0.08
N TRP A 45 -11.43 -3.41 -0.23
CA TRP A 45 -12.06 -3.23 -1.56
C TRP A 45 -12.74 -1.88 -1.79
N SER A 46 -12.73 -0.98 -0.86
CA SER A 46 -13.20 0.39 -1.09
C SER A 46 -12.02 1.24 -1.54
N GLY A 47 -12.17 1.96 -2.65
CA GLY A 47 -11.30 3.07 -3.00
C GLY A 47 -11.25 4.03 -1.82
N SER A 48 -10.37 3.75 -0.88
CA SER A 48 -10.20 4.46 0.38
C SER A 48 -9.90 5.92 0.09
N ALA A 49 -10.48 6.82 0.87
CA ALA A 49 -10.10 8.23 0.88
C ALA A 49 -8.57 8.33 0.89
N PRO A 50 -7.97 9.27 0.13
CA PRO A 50 -6.52 9.41 0.09
C PRO A 50 -6.00 9.53 1.51
N ARG A 51 -5.21 8.53 1.93
CA ARG A 51 -4.68 8.44 3.30
C ARG A 51 -3.76 9.61 3.53
N GLN A 52 -3.92 10.29 4.67
CA GLN A 52 -3.08 11.41 5.04
C GLN A 52 -1.85 10.91 5.80
N ALA A 53 -0.67 11.43 5.43
CA ALA A 53 0.57 11.17 6.15
C ALA A 53 0.47 11.65 7.60
N LYS A 54 0.88 10.82 8.56
CA LYS A 54 0.92 11.17 10.00
C LYS A 54 1.96 12.26 10.28
N ASN A 55 3.14 12.15 9.64
CA ASN A 55 4.27 13.05 9.77
C ASN A 55 4.86 13.43 8.41
N PHE A 56 4.14 14.26 7.64
CA PHE A 56 4.52 14.62 6.26
C PHE A 56 5.99 15.03 6.11
N ARG A 57 6.53 15.86 7.02
CA ARG A 57 7.93 16.35 6.93
C ARG A 57 8.95 15.20 7.06
N ALA A 58 8.77 14.33 8.03
CA ALA A 58 9.68 13.20 8.25
C ALA A 58 9.57 12.17 7.12
N GLY A 59 8.35 11.83 6.70
CA GLY A 59 8.09 10.92 5.58
C GLY A 59 8.65 11.46 4.27
N ALA A 60 8.42 12.74 3.95
CA ALA A 60 8.95 13.38 2.75
C ALA A 60 10.49 13.44 2.75
N ALA A 61 11.11 13.79 3.89
CA ALA A 61 12.57 13.80 3.99
C ALA A 61 13.18 12.41 3.77
N ARG A 62 12.55 11.37 4.31
CA ARG A 62 12.99 9.98 4.13
C ARG A 62 12.74 9.48 2.71
N LEU A 63 11.60 9.87 2.12
CA LEU A 63 11.28 9.58 0.71
C LEU A 63 12.31 10.19 -0.24
N LEU A 64 12.67 11.48 -0.04
CA LEU A 64 13.74 12.15 -0.80
C LEU A 64 15.12 11.53 -0.51
N GLY A 65 15.30 10.98 0.69
CA GLY A 65 16.48 10.24 1.09
C GLY A 65 16.78 9.02 0.20
N LEU A 66 15.77 8.38 -0.38
CA LEU A 66 15.93 7.28 -1.36
C LEU A 66 16.70 7.73 -2.60
N LEU A 67 16.62 9.02 -2.95
CA LEU A 67 17.32 9.60 -4.09
C LEU A 67 18.72 10.11 -3.73
N SER A 68 19.10 10.10 -2.46
CA SER A 68 20.37 10.64 -1.97
C SER A 68 21.63 10.02 -2.60
N PRO A 69 21.66 8.72 -3.00
CA PRO A 69 22.81 8.16 -3.70
C PRO A 69 23.06 8.79 -5.09
N TYR A 70 22.05 9.46 -5.65
CA TYR A 70 22.03 9.96 -7.03
C TYR A 70 22.12 11.50 -7.12
N LYS A 71 22.75 12.17 -6.14
CA LYS A 71 22.81 13.65 -6.02
C LYS A 71 23.29 14.35 -7.30
N ALA A 72 24.31 13.81 -7.98
CA ALA A 72 24.82 14.39 -9.21
C ALA A 72 23.78 14.38 -10.34
N GLN A 73 23.04 13.30 -10.48
CA GLN A 73 21.96 13.17 -11.48
C GLN A 73 20.78 14.08 -11.14
N LEU A 74 20.41 14.18 -9.85
CA LEU A 74 19.39 15.12 -9.38
C LEU A 74 19.76 16.58 -9.66
N THR A 75 21.02 16.95 -9.44
CA THR A 75 21.52 18.29 -9.76
C THR A 75 21.42 18.57 -11.27
N LEU A 76 21.76 17.57 -12.10
CA LEU A 76 21.61 17.69 -13.55
C LEU A 76 20.14 17.84 -13.95
N VAL A 77 19.23 17.04 -13.38
CA VAL A 77 17.77 17.14 -13.60
C VAL A 77 17.29 18.55 -13.25
N LEU A 78 17.66 19.07 -12.08
CA LEU A 78 17.28 20.42 -11.64
C LEU A 78 17.83 21.50 -12.58
N ALA A 79 19.06 21.35 -13.08
CA ALA A 79 19.65 22.27 -14.06
C ALA A 79 18.90 22.24 -15.40
N LEU A 80 18.51 21.03 -15.87
CA LEU A 80 17.74 20.86 -17.12
C LEU A 80 16.33 21.44 -17.00
N ILE A 81 15.63 21.21 -15.86
CA ILE A 81 14.32 21.83 -15.59
C ILE A 81 14.46 23.35 -15.61
N SER A 82 15.45 23.89 -14.87
CA SER A 82 15.67 25.34 -14.79
C SER A 82 15.98 25.95 -16.15
N ALA A 83 16.82 25.30 -16.97
CA ALA A 83 17.12 25.73 -18.31
C ALA A 83 15.92 25.67 -19.25
N SER A 84 15.16 24.57 -19.22
CA SER A 84 13.94 24.42 -20.01
C SER A 84 12.91 25.48 -19.66
N VAL A 85 12.65 25.71 -18.36
CA VAL A 85 11.73 26.75 -17.89
C VAL A 85 12.21 28.15 -18.31
N ALA A 86 13.50 28.46 -18.17
CA ALA A 86 14.05 29.75 -18.57
C ALA A 86 13.82 30.02 -20.06
N LEU A 87 14.05 29.03 -20.93
CA LEU A 87 13.82 29.13 -22.38
C LEU A 87 12.33 29.31 -22.70
N ASN A 88 11.45 28.54 -22.07
CA ASN A 88 10.00 28.63 -22.23
C ASN A 88 9.43 29.98 -21.77
N VAL A 89 9.93 30.49 -20.63
CA VAL A 89 9.49 31.77 -20.07
C VAL A 89 10.06 32.96 -20.87
N TYR A 90 11.19 32.80 -21.56
CA TYR A 90 11.75 33.85 -22.41
C TYR A 90 11.08 33.91 -23.80
N ALA A 91 10.56 32.80 -24.33
CA ALA A 91 9.96 32.72 -25.67
C ALA A 91 8.83 33.75 -25.94
N PRO A 92 7.87 34.02 -25.00
CA PRO A 92 6.88 35.08 -25.20
C PRO A 92 7.47 36.46 -25.39
N ARG A 93 8.62 36.76 -24.77
CA ARG A 93 9.32 38.04 -24.97
C ARG A 93 9.84 38.19 -26.41
N VAL A 94 10.42 37.12 -26.96
CA VAL A 94 10.90 37.12 -28.36
C VAL A 94 9.71 37.21 -29.32
N THR A 95 8.57 36.58 -28.98
CA THR A 95 7.32 36.74 -29.76
C THR A 95 6.85 38.19 -29.74
N GLY A 96 7.01 38.90 -28.62
CA GLY A 96 6.76 40.33 -28.53
C GLY A 96 7.62 41.15 -29.52
N TYR A 97 8.91 40.85 -29.57
CA TYR A 97 9.82 41.52 -30.55
C TYR A 97 9.43 41.24 -31.99
N ALA A 98 8.96 40.02 -32.30
CA ALA A 98 8.45 39.70 -33.63
C ALA A 98 7.19 40.54 -33.96
N MET A 99 6.27 40.70 -32.98
CA MET A 99 5.07 41.50 -33.12
C MET A 99 5.41 42.99 -33.32
N ASP A 100 6.38 43.53 -32.56
CA ASP A 100 6.88 44.88 -32.74
C ASP A 100 7.49 45.10 -34.14
N ALA A 101 8.24 44.14 -34.66
CA ALA A 101 8.80 44.20 -36.01
C ALA A 101 7.72 44.21 -37.12
N ILE A 102 6.69 43.39 -36.96
CA ILE A 102 5.53 43.37 -37.86
C ILE A 102 4.79 44.73 -37.81
N PHE A 103 4.51 45.20 -36.60
CA PHE A 103 3.78 46.46 -36.40
C PHE A 103 4.56 47.66 -36.95
N ALA A 104 5.87 47.75 -36.68
CA ALA A 104 6.74 48.79 -37.17
C ALA A 104 6.77 48.84 -38.72
N GLY A 105 6.92 47.67 -39.36
CA GLY A 105 6.92 47.58 -40.82
C GLY A 105 5.56 47.88 -41.46
N ALA A 106 4.46 47.39 -40.85
CA ALA A 106 3.11 47.69 -41.34
C ALA A 106 2.77 49.19 -41.23
N LEU A 107 3.23 49.84 -40.15
CA LEU A 107 3.07 51.27 -39.96
C LEU A 107 3.98 52.06 -40.89
N GLY A 108 5.28 51.68 -40.99
CA GLY A 108 6.24 52.32 -41.85
C GLY A 108 5.83 52.34 -43.33
N SER A 109 5.22 51.26 -43.84
CA SER A 109 4.72 51.17 -45.21
C SER A 109 3.57 52.16 -45.54
N ARG A 110 2.88 52.69 -44.53
CA ARG A 110 1.77 53.64 -44.66
C ARG A 110 2.24 55.09 -44.52
N LEU A 111 3.45 55.32 -44.08
CA LEU A 111 4.02 56.66 -43.90
C LEU A 111 4.64 57.16 -45.22
N PRO A 112 4.68 58.51 -45.46
CA PRO A 112 5.21 59.07 -46.68
C PRO A 112 6.69 58.70 -46.87
N GLN A 113 7.03 58.26 -48.08
CA GLN A 113 8.43 57.97 -48.44
C GLN A 113 9.25 59.25 -48.47
N GLY A 114 10.46 59.20 -47.86
CA GLY A 114 11.39 60.33 -47.86
C GLY A 114 11.20 61.32 -46.70
N SER A 115 10.18 61.17 -45.84
CA SER A 115 10.05 61.94 -44.61
C SER A 115 10.87 61.27 -43.48
N THR A 116 11.37 62.08 -42.53
CA THR A 116 11.94 61.52 -41.30
C THR A 116 10.84 61.14 -40.31
N LYS A 117 11.14 60.23 -39.39
CA LYS A 117 10.21 59.85 -38.35
C LYS A 117 9.79 61.05 -37.51
N GLU A 118 10.72 61.96 -37.24
CA GLU A 118 10.53 63.19 -36.49
C GLU A 118 9.57 64.12 -37.18
N ASP A 119 9.65 64.28 -38.52
CA ASP A 119 8.73 65.12 -39.30
C ASP A 119 7.29 64.60 -39.27
N VAL A 120 7.15 63.28 -39.39
CA VAL A 120 5.82 62.64 -39.31
C VAL A 120 5.22 62.80 -37.91
N VAL A 121 6.00 62.60 -36.84
CA VAL A 121 5.58 62.80 -35.45
C VAL A 121 5.19 64.26 -35.20
N ALA A 122 5.98 65.23 -35.70
CA ALA A 122 5.65 66.64 -35.58
C ALA A 122 4.37 67.00 -36.34
N GLY A 123 4.18 66.45 -37.55
CA GLY A 123 2.95 66.62 -38.34
C GLY A 123 1.70 66.09 -37.60
N LEU A 124 1.78 64.88 -37.05
CA LEU A 124 0.67 64.28 -36.29
C LEU A 124 0.33 65.09 -35.02
N ARG A 125 1.30 65.68 -34.34
CA ARG A 125 1.07 66.57 -33.21
C ARG A 125 0.40 67.88 -33.64
N ALA A 126 0.81 68.45 -34.78
CA ALA A 126 0.16 69.63 -35.34
C ALA A 126 -1.29 69.41 -35.75
N GLU A 127 -1.64 68.15 -36.08
CA GLU A 127 -3.03 67.70 -36.35
C GLU A 127 -3.81 67.34 -35.09
N GLY A 128 -3.23 67.46 -33.90
CA GLY A 128 -3.88 67.11 -32.63
C GLY A 128 -3.96 65.58 -32.35
N GLN A 129 -3.19 64.77 -33.09
CA GLN A 129 -3.15 63.31 -32.94
C GLN A 129 -2.02 62.87 -31.98
N ASP A 130 -1.95 63.47 -30.78
CA ASP A 130 -0.83 63.30 -29.84
C ASP A 130 -0.59 61.84 -29.45
N ALA A 131 -1.67 61.09 -29.23
CA ALA A 131 -1.57 59.68 -28.85
C ALA A 131 -0.92 58.83 -29.96
N PHE A 132 -1.26 59.08 -31.22
CA PHE A 132 -0.66 58.36 -32.35
C PHE A 132 0.77 58.81 -32.60
N ALA A 133 1.05 60.11 -32.43
CA ALA A 133 2.40 60.67 -32.48
C ALA A 133 3.33 60.04 -31.42
N ASP A 134 2.88 59.90 -30.17
CA ASP A 134 3.63 59.30 -29.08
C ASP A 134 3.87 57.79 -29.30
N MET A 135 2.87 57.07 -29.82
CA MET A 135 2.99 55.68 -30.21
C MET A 135 4.02 55.51 -31.33
N LEU A 136 3.96 56.33 -32.39
CA LEU A 136 4.89 56.30 -33.52
C LEU A 136 6.31 56.66 -33.05
N ALA A 137 6.45 57.67 -32.19
CA ALA A 137 7.76 58.10 -31.66
C ALA A 137 8.55 56.97 -31.00
N ARG A 138 7.88 56.01 -30.38
CA ARG A 138 8.48 54.87 -29.69
C ARG A 138 8.59 53.59 -30.53
N THR A 139 7.96 53.56 -31.71
CA THR A 139 8.01 52.42 -32.64
C THR A 139 9.25 52.54 -33.53
N ASP A 140 9.93 51.45 -33.85
CA ASP A 140 11.05 51.41 -34.80
C ASP A 140 10.60 51.49 -36.27
N ALA A 141 9.49 52.20 -36.53
CA ALA A 141 8.92 52.38 -37.88
C ALA A 141 9.79 53.33 -38.69
N ILE A 142 10.22 52.91 -39.88
CA ILE A 142 10.96 53.71 -40.85
C ILE A 142 9.97 54.13 -41.95
N PRO A 143 9.70 55.43 -42.16
CA PRO A 143 8.79 55.88 -43.18
C PRO A 143 9.12 55.36 -44.59
N GLY A 144 8.12 54.81 -45.28
CA GLY A 144 8.28 54.22 -46.61
C GLY A 144 8.93 52.81 -46.65
N VAL A 145 9.28 52.23 -45.50
CA VAL A 145 9.86 50.88 -45.42
C VAL A 145 8.80 49.92 -44.88
N GLY A 146 8.59 48.80 -45.58
CA GLY A 146 7.67 47.76 -45.18
C GLY A 146 8.27 46.80 -44.12
N ILE A 147 7.63 45.64 -43.92
CA ILE A 147 8.09 44.63 -42.98
C ILE A 147 9.42 44.07 -43.40
N ASP A 148 10.40 44.10 -42.49
CA ASP A 148 11.68 43.43 -42.67
C ASP A 148 11.50 41.90 -42.42
N PHE A 149 11.27 41.17 -43.53
CA PHE A 149 11.09 39.70 -43.46
C PHE A 149 12.37 38.96 -43.06
N SER A 150 13.56 39.55 -43.24
CA SER A 150 14.82 38.94 -42.81
C SER A 150 14.92 38.94 -41.28
N ARG A 151 14.67 40.11 -40.65
CA ARG A 151 14.64 40.24 -39.19
C ARG A 151 13.52 39.41 -38.58
N LEU A 152 12.32 39.42 -39.17
CA LEU A 152 11.17 38.63 -38.72
C LEU A 152 11.48 37.13 -38.83
N GLY A 153 12.04 36.66 -39.94
CA GLY A 153 12.44 35.26 -40.12
C GLY A 153 13.46 34.82 -39.08
N GLY A 154 14.44 35.68 -38.76
CA GLY A 154 15.42 35.42 -37.69
C GLY A 154 14.77 35.28 -36.30
N LEU A 155 13.80 36.14 -35.97
CA LEU A 155 13.04 36.05 -34.69
C LEU A 155 12.18 34.80 -34.63
N ILE A 156 11.50 34.44 -35.72
CA ILE A 156 10.71 33.20 -35.79
C ILE A 156 11.60 31.96 -35.64
N ALA A 157 12.77 31.96 -36.32
CA ALA A 157 13.74 30.87 -36.17
C ALA A 157 14.26 30.77 -34.74
N LEU A 158 14.52 31.92 -34.08
CA LEU A 158 14.90 31.94 -32.66
C LEU A 158 13.81 31.38 -31.75
N ILE A 159 12.55 31.76 -31.95
CA ILE A 159 11.42 31.22 -31.18
C ILE A 159 11.35 29.70 -31.34
N ALA A 160 11.44 29.21 -32.59
CA ALA A 160 11.45 27.78 -32.88
C ALA A 160 12.63 27.07 -32.22
N ALA A 161 13.81 27.66 -32.25
CA ALA A 161 15.00 27.11 -31.57
C ALA A 161 14.86 27.08 -30.04
N LEU A 162 14.29 28.12 -29.44
CA LEU A 162 14.03 28.18 -27.99
C LEU A 162 13.08 27.06 -27.56
N TYR A 163 11.94 26.88 -28.26
CA TYR A 163 10.98 25.81 -27.94
C TYR A 163 11.57 24.42 -28.22
N LEU A 164 12.31 24.24 -29.32
CA LEU A 164 12.96 22.97 -29.61
C LEU A 164 13.97 22.60 -28.52
N LEU A 165 14.83 23.53 -28.13
CA LEU A 165 15.83 23.31 -27.10
C LEU A 165 15.19 23.06 -25.73
N ALA A 166 14.14 23.81 -25.38
CA ALA A 166 13.36 23.59 -24.16
C ALA A 166 12.73 22.19 -24.13
N SER A 167 12.18 21.74 -25.28
CA SER A 167 11.60 20.40 -25.40
C SER A 167 12.64 19.29 -25.27
N VAL A 168 13.85 19.50 -25.86
CA VAL A 168 14.96 18.56 -25.71
C VAL A 168 15.41 18.46 -24.24
N PHE A 169 15.51 19.58 -23.54
CA PHE A 169 15.87 19.57 -22.12
C PHE A 169 14.80 18.90 -21.26
N MET A 170 13.52 19.14 -21.53
CA MET A 170 12.40 18.49 -20.84
C MET A 170 12.38 16.97 -21.10
N TRP A 171 12.62 16.56 -22.34
CA TRP A 171 12.73 15.13 -22.67
C TRP A 171 13.91 14.46 -21.95
N LEU A 172 15.09 15.11 -21.96
CA LEU A 172 16.29 14.57 -21.31
C LEU A 172 16.15 14.51 -19.80
N GLU A 173 15.55 15.52 -19.19
CA GLU A 173 15.20 15.57 -17.77
C GLU A 173 14.28 14.40 -17.41
N GLY A 174 13.17 14.23 -18.14
CA GLY A 174 12.22 13.14 -17.90
C GLY A 174 12.84 11.76 -18.06
N TYR A 175 13.71 11.57 -19.05
CA TYR A 175 14.45 10.33 -19.26
C TYR A 175 15.38 10.01 -18.07
N ILE A 176 16.18 10.99 -17.62
CA ILE A 176 17.12 10.82 -16.51
C ILE A 176 16.37 10.57 -15.21
N LEU A 177 15.33 11.36 -14.92
CA LEU A 177 14.54 11.24 -13.69
C LEU A 177 13.82 9.90 -13.62
N ASN A 178 13.16 9.47 -14.71
CA ASN A 178 12.49 8.18 -14.77
C ASN A 178 13.47 7.03 -14.48
N HIS A 179 14.64 7.04 -15.12
CA HIS A 179 15.65 6.01 -14.92
C HIS A 179 16.18 5.97 -13.46
N LEU A 180 16.34 7.13 -12.86
CA LEU A 180 16.78 7.29 -11.48
C LEU A 180 15.74 6.77 -10.50
N VAL A 181 14.46 7.16 -10.68
CA VAL A 181 13.37 6.69 -9.82
C VAL A 181 13.18 5.18 -9.95
N MET A 182 13.24 4.64 -11.17
CA MET A 182 13.14 3.19 -11.37
C MET A 182 14.24 2.42 -10.64
N ARG A 183 15.48 2.92 -10.63
CA ARG A 183 16.57 2.30 -9.85
C ARG A 183 16.34 2.38 -8.34
N ALA A 184 15.88 3.53 -7.86
CA ALA A 184 15.58 3.70 -6.43
C ALA A 184 14.45 2.76 -5.97
N VAL A 185 13.37 2.66 -6.75
CA VAL A 185 12.24 1.77 -6.46
C VAL A 185 12.62 0.29 -6.56
N HIS A 186 13.45 -0.08 -7.54
CA HIS A 186 13.99 -1.44 -7.63
C HIS A 186 14.79 -1.80 -6.36
N GLY A 187 15.62 -0.89 -5.88
CA GLY A 187 16.32 -1.04 -4.60
C GLY A 187 15.35 -1.20 -3.43
N LEU A 188 14.33 -0.35 -3.36
CA LEU A 188 13.32 -0.40 -2.30
C LEU A 188 12.55 -1.74 -2.28
N ARG A 189 12.11 -2.23 -3.45
CA ARG A 189 11.43 -3.54 -3.55
C ARG A 189 12.32 -4.69 -3.06
N ARG A 190 13.60 -4.70 -3.47
CA ARG A 190 14.56 -5.69 -2.97
C ARG A 190 14.73 -5.63 -1.46
N ASP A 191 14.82 -4.42 -0.89
CA ASP A 191 15.03 -4.24 0.55
C ASP A 191 13.77 -4.64 1.33
N VAL A 192 12.57 -4.37 0.80
CA VAL A 192 11.28 -4.81 1.36
C VAL A 192 11.18 -6.35 1.34
N GLU A 193 11.49 -6.99 0.22
CA GLU A 193 11.47 -8.45 0.10
C GLU A 193 12.47 -9.11 1.07
N ALA A 194 13.71 -8.62 1.10
CA ALA A 194 14.72 -9.09 2.05
C ALA A 194 14.27 -8.90 3.51
N LYS A 195 13.55 -7.80 3.81
CA LYS A 195 13.01 -7.53 5.14
C LYS A 195 11.93 -8.52 5.53
N ILE A 196 10.97 -8.81 4.64
CA ILE A 196 9.89 -9.77 4.88
C ILE A 196 10.45 -11.13 5.30
N ASN A 197 11.51 -11.59 4.63
CA ASN A 197 12.15 -12.87 4.94
C ASN A 197 12.90 -12.87 6.29
N ARG A 198 13.15 -11.71 6.89
CA ARG A 198 13.81 -11.56 8.20
C ARG A 198 12.86 -11.21 9.34
N LEU A 199 11.59 -10.93 9.03
CA LEU A 199 10.59 -10.62 10.05
C LEU A 199 10.22 -11.88 10.84
N PRO A 200 9.95 -11.76 12.16
CA PRO A 200 9.45 -12.85 12.97
C PRO A 200 8.01 -13.21 12.60
N LEU A 201 7.60 -14.45 12.87
CA LEU A 201 6.22 -14.91 12.64
C LEU A 201 5.20 -14.04 13.40
N SER A 202 5.54 -13.57 14.59
CA SER A 202 4.71 -12.68 15.40
C SER A 202 4.27 -11.40 14.68
N TYR A 203 5.07 -10.89 13.75
CA TYR A 203 4.70 -9.76 12.92
C TYR A 203 3.53 -10.09 11.99
N PHE A 204 3.53 -11.28 11.39
CA PHE A 204 2.48 -11.73 10.48
C PHE A 204 1.20 -12.12 11.22
N ASP A 205 1.32 -12.66 12.44
CA ASP A 205 0.16 -13.02 13.27
C ASP A 205 -0.59 -11.80 13.80
N THR A 206 0.13 -10.68 14.04
CA THR A 206 -0.46 -9.43 14.49
C THR A 206 -0.91 -8.52 13.34
N SER A 207 -0.37 -8.73 12.14
CA SER A 207 -0.64 -7.92 10.95
C SER A 207 -1.66 -8.59 10.04
N LYS A 208 -2.58 -7.83 9.46
CA LYS A 208 -3.47 -8.36 8.43
C LYS A 208 -2.65 -8.72 7.18
N ARG A 209 -2.83 -9.92 6.64
CA ARG A 209 -2.13 -10.41 5.45
C ARG A 209 -2.24 -9.46 4.26
N GLY A 210 -3.43 -8.92 4.00
CA GLY A 210 -3.68 -7.96 2.92
C GLY A 210 -2.93 -6.63 3.12
N ASP A 211 -2.75 -6.17 4.38
CA ASP A 211 -1.98 -4.96 4.67
C ASP A 211 -0.50 -5.12 4.34
N VAL A 212 0.10 -6.25 4.70
CA VAL A 212 1.49 -6.56 4.35
C VAL A 212 1.67 -6.63 2.83
N LEU A 213 0.75 -7.31 2.13
CA LEU A 213 0.78 -7.40 0.67
C LEU A 213 0.63 -6.02 0.03
N SER A 214 -0.29 -5.18 0.50
CA SER A 214 -0.48 -3.81 0.02
C SER A 214 0.78 -2.95 0.20
N ARG A 215 1.51 -3.11 1.31
CA ARG A 215 2.79 -2.39 1.56
C ARG A 215 3.88 -2.79 0.56
N THR A 216 3.87 -4.03 0.07
CA THR A 216 4.88 -4.53 -0.88
C THR A 216 4.58 -4.20 -2.34
N THR A 217 3.31 -3.98 -2.67
CA THR A 217 2.84 -3.71 -4.04
C THR A 217 2.35 -2.27 -4.17
N ASN A 218 1.12 -2.01 -3.76
CA ASN A 218 0.43 -0.73 -3.99
C ASN A 218 1.15 0.48 -3.39
N ASP A 219 1.69 0.35 -2.16
CA ASP A 219 2.38 1.47 -1.51
C ASP A 219 3.70 1.79 -2.22
N VAL A 220 4.44 0.78 -2.69
CA VAL A 220 5.66 1.00 -3.48
C VAL A 220 5.34 1.65 -4.83
N ASP A 221 4.23 1.28 -5.48
CA ASP A 221 3.79 1.89 -6.74
C ASP A 221 3.35 3.35 -6.52
N ASN A 222 2.65 3.65 -5.43
CA ASN A 222 2.32 5.03 -5.05
C ASN A 222 3.57 5.89 -4.79
N ILE A 223 4.59 5.33 -4.14
CA ILE A 223 5.89 5.99 -3.96
C ILE A 223 6.52 6.28 -5.31
N GLN A 224 6.52 5.31 -6.23
CA GLN A 224 7.05 5.49 -7.58
C GLN A 224 6.34 6.64 -8.31
N GLN A 225 5.01 6.66 -8.31
CA GLN A 225 4.23 7.71 -8.96
C GLN A 225 4.50 9.09 -8.35
N ALA A 226 4.55 9.19 -7.01
CA ALA A 226 4.85 10.44 -6.33
C ALA A 226 6.24 10.98 -6.67
N LEU A 227 7.25 10.12 -6.76
CA LEU A 227 8.61 10.52 -7.14
C LEU A 227 8.73 10.90 -8.62
N GLN A 228 8.07 10.17 -9.53
CA GLN A 228 8.16 10.41 -10.96
C GLN A 228 7.37 11.65 -11.40
N GLN A 229 6.12 11.74 -10.97
CA GLN A 229 5.19 12.76 -11.47
C GLN A 229 5.15 13.99 -10.58
N ALA A 230 4.85 13.78 -9.29
CA ALA A 230 4.59 14.91 -8.41
C ALA A 230 5.85 15.76 -8.16
N LEU A 231 7.02 15.14 -8.00
CA LEU A 231 8.25 15.90 -7.74
C LEU A 231 8.69 16.73 -8.95
N ALA A 232 8.73 16.12 -10.16
CA ALA A 232 9.14 16.80 -11.38
C ALA A 232 8.17 17.93 -11.75
N GLN A 233 6.86 17.64 -11.74
CA GLN A 233 5.84 18.62 -12.09
C GLN A 233 5.75 19.74 -11.07
N ALA A 234 5.87 19.45 -9.77
CA ALA A 234 5.88 20.49 -8.74
C ALA A 234 7.07 21.44 -8.89
N LEU A 235 8.27 20.93 -9.17
CA LEU A 235 9.45 21.75 -9.42
C LEU A 235 9.29 22.58 -10.69
N ASN A 236 8.81 21.97 -11.78
CA ASN A 236 8.55 22.67 -13.04
C ASN A 236 7.52 23.78 -12.85
N ALA A 237 6.36 23.48 -12.23
CA ALA A 237 5.31 24.46 -11.97
C ALA A 237 5.81 25.62 -11.08
N LEU A 238 6.54 25.31 -10.01
CA LEU A 238 7.10 26.33 -9.11
C LEU A 238 8.09 27.26 -9.83
N LEU A 239 9.04 26.69 -10.57
CA LEU A 239 10.02 27.47 -11.33
C LEU A 239 9.36 28.28 -12.44
N THR A 240 8.33 27.73 -13.11
CA THR A 240 7.54 28.42 -14.12
C THR A 240 6.80 29.62 -13.53
N VAL A 241 6.11 29.45 -12.38
CA VAL A 241 5.43 30.57 -11.68
C VAL A 241 6.43 31.66 -11.32
N ILE A 242 7.58 31.30 -10.75
CA ILE A 242 8.63 32.26 -10.38
C ILE A 242 9.17 32.96 -11.63
N GLY A 243 9.49 32.23 -12.69
CA GLY A 243 10.02 32.77 -13.94
C GLY A 243 9.04 33.69 -14.64
N ILE A 244 7.77 33.30 -14.79
CA ILE A 244 6.71 34.12 -15.38
C ILE A 244 6.51 35.40 -14.55
N THR A 245 6.42 35.28 -13.22
CA THR A 245 6.27 36.43 -12.34
C THR A 245 7.42 37.41 -12.50
N ALA A 246 8.66 36.94 -12.52
CA ALA A 246 9.84 37.77 -12.74
C ALA A 246 9.79 38.50 -14.10
N MET A 247 9.40 37.81 -15.17
CA MET A 247 9.23 38.41 -16.50
C MET A 247 8.10 39.42 -16.56
N MET A 248 6.98 39.15 -15.88
CA MET A 248 5.85 40.11 -15.80
C MET A 248 6.28 41.41 -15.13
N PHE A 249 7.02 41.34 -14.01
CA PHE A 249 7.57 42.54 -13.36
C PHE A 249 8.61 43.28 -14.22
N TRP A 250 9.43 42.52 -14.97
CA TRP A 250 10.39 43.10 -15.87
C TRP A 250 9.76 43.85 -17.03
N VAL A 251 8.66 43.30 -17.61
CA VAL A 251 7.94 43.94 -18.73
C VAL A 251 7.12 45.13 -18.23
N SER A 252 6.30 44.96 -17.20
CA SER A 252 5.48 46.04 -16.63
C SER A 252 5.01 45.69 -15.21
N TRP A 253 5.57 46.39 -14.20
CA TRP A 253 5.16 46.18 -12.84
C TRP A 253 3.68 46.48 -12.55
N GLN A 254 3.09 47.48 -13.26
CA GLN A 254 1.69 47.85 -13.09
C GLN A 254 0.73 46.76 -13.59
N LEU A 255 1.03 46.19 -14.76
CA LEU A 255 0.24 45.07 -15.28
C LEU A 255 0.46 43.81 -14.48
N ALA A 256 1.69 43.60 -13.95
CA ALA A 256 2.00 42.50 -13.05
C ALA A 256 1.14 42.52 -11.78
N LEU A 257 0.94 43.70 -11.17
CA LEU A 257 0.04 43.83 -10.03
C LEU A 257 -1.42 43.48 -10.38
N VAL A 258 -1.91 43.87 -11.56
CA VAL A 258 -3.25 43.50 -12.02
C VAL A 258 -3.38 41.98 -12.19
N ALA A 259 -2.38 41.36 -12.80
CA ALA A 259 -2.35 39.91 -12.96
C ALA A 259 -2.30 39.19 -11.60
N LEU A 260 -1.49 39.69 -10.66
CA LEU A 260 -1.36 39.12 -9.33
C LEU A 260 -2.65 39.21 -8.48
N VAL A 261 -3.58 40.12 -8.79
CA VAL A 261 -4.93 40.15 -8.15
C VAL A 261 -5.70 38.85 -8.41
N SER A 262 -5.43 38.17 -9.52
CA SER A 262 -6.06 36.87 -9.78
C SER A 262 -5.67 35.79 -8.75
N ILE A 263 -4.48 35.88 -8.13
CA ILE A 263 -4.02 34.88 -7.14
C ILE A 263 -4.93 34.83 -5.89
N PRO A 264 -5.13 35.93 -5.15
CA PRO A 264 -6.02 35.90 -4.00
C PRO A 264 -7.46 35.56 -4.39
N LEU A 265 -7.94 35.99 -5.56
CA LEU A 265 -9.26 35.65 -6.04
C LEU A 265 -9.38 34.14 -6.31
N THR A 266 -8.41 33.56 -6.97
CA THR A 266 -8.27 32.11 -7.18
C THR A 266 -8.18 31.37 -5.84
N GLY A 267 -7.39 31.89 -4.90
CA GLY A 267 -7.25 31.34 -3.54
C GLY A 267 -8.58 31.30 -2.78
N VAL A 268 -9.38 32.36 -2.89
CA VAL A 268 -10.74 32.40 -2.29
C VAL A 268 -11.65 31.36 -2.94
N VAL A 269 -11.63 31.24 -4.27
CA VAL A 269 -12.43 30.23 -4.98
C VAL A 269 -12.04 28.82 -4.54
N LEU A 270 -10.74 28.51 -4.50
CA LEU A 270 -10.21 27.22 -4.02
C LEU A 270 -10.60 26.95 -2.57
N ALA A 271 -10.47 27.92 -1.68
CA ALA A 271 -10.81 27.76 -0.28
C ALA A 271 -12.32 27.50 -0.07
N VAL A 272 -13.18 28.24 -0.78
CA VAL A 272 -14.64 28.16 -0.60
C VAL A 272 -15.22 26.92 -1.27
N ILE A 273 -14.87 26.68 -2.53
CA ILE A 273 -15.41 25.54 -3.30
C ILE A 273 -14.68 24.25 -2.91
N GLY A 274 -13.36 24.30 -2.76
CA GLY A 274 -12.54 23.16 -2.40
C GLY A 274 -12.93 22.56 -1.05
N SER A 275 -13.12 23.38 -0.01
CA SER A 275 -13.55 22.89 1.30
C SER A 275 -14.94 22.24 1.28
N ARG A 276 -15.88 22.80 0.52
CA ARG A 276 -17.21 22.21 0.34
C ARG A 276 -17.16 20.92 -0.46
N SER A 277 -16.39 20.90 -1.54
CA SER A 277 -16.18 19.74 -2.40
C SER A 277 -15.54 18.59 -1.61
N GLN A 278 -14.49 18.87 -0.84
CA GLN A 278 -13.81 17.88 -0.01
C GLN A 278 -14.76 17.20 1.00
N LYS A 279 -15.65 17.99 1.64
CA LYS A 279 -16.66 17.43 2.55
C LYS A 279 -17.64 16.50 1.82
N GLN A 280 -18.05 16.84 0.61
CA GLN A 280 -18.95 16.00 -0.19
C GLN A 280 -18.25 14.75 -0.72
N PHE A 281 -16.98 14.85 -1.11
CA PHE A 281 -16.19 13.68 -1.47
C PHE A 281 -16.01 12.72 -0.28
N ALA A 282 -15.75 13.22 0.92
CA ALA A 282 -15.69 12.38 2.11
C ALA A 282 -17.02 11.62 2.35
N THR A 283 -18.17 12.29 2.15
CA THR A 283 -19.49 11.65 2.22
C THR A 283 -19.67 10.62 1.09
N GLN A 284 -19.24 10.90 -0.13
CA GLN A 284 -19.27 9.98 -1.25
C GLN A 284 -18.44 8.73 -0.97
N TRP A 285 -17.19 8.88 -0.48
CA TRP A 285 -16.32 7.75 -0.11
C TRP A 285 -16.97 6.85 0.92
N ARG A 286 -17.56 7.46 1.96
CA ARG A 286 -18.30 6.73 2.99
C ARG A 286 -19.49 5.96 2.41
N SER A 287 -20.31 6.59 1.58
CA SER A 287 -21.47 5.95 0.94
C SER A 287 -21.04 4.82 0.00
N THR A 288 -19.92 4.98 -0.72
CA THR A 288 -19.32 3.93 -1.57
C THR A 288 -18.90 2.73 -0.72
N GLY A 289 -18.20 2.95 0.39
CA GLY A 289 -17.80 1.89 1.31
C GLY A 289 -19.00 1.11 1.87
N LEU A 290 -20.06 1.82 2.30
CA LEU A 290 -21.28 1.19 2.80
C LEU A 290 -22.02 0.39 1.72
N LEU A 291 -22.01 0.86 0.47
CA LEU A 291 -22.61 0.13 -0.65
C LEU A 291 -21.81 -1.12 -0.99
N ASN A 292 -20.49 -0.99 -1.10
CA ASN A 292 -19.59 -2.12 -1.40
C ASN A 292 -19.68 -3.20 -0.32
N GLY A 293 -19.64 -2.84 0.96
CA GLY A 293 -19.81 -3.81 2.05
C GLY A 293 -21.17 -4.52 2.00
N HIS A 294 -22.25 -3.83 1.58
CA HIS A 294 -23.52 -4.48 1.38
C HIS A 294 -23.55 -5.43 0.18
N VAL A 295 -22.87 -5.08 -0.91
CA VAL A 295 -22.71 -5.95 -2.08
C VAL A 295 -21.94 -7.21 -1.71
N GLU A 296 -20.83 -7.07 -0.99
CA GLU A 296 -20.01 -8.18 -0.50
C GLU A 296 -20.80 -9.10 0.44
N GLU A 297 -21.50 -8.52 1.45
CA GLU A 297 -22.39 -9.26 2.37
C GLU A 297 -23.47 -10.05 1.60
N THR A 298 -24.09 -9.39 0.61
CA THR A 298 -25.16 -9.98 -0.19
C THR A 298 -24.62 -11.09 -1.11
N PHE A 299 -23.44 -10.90 -1.68
CA PHE A 299 -22.80 -11.88 -2.57
C PHE A 299 -22.33 -13.11 -1.79
N SER A 300 -21.61 -12.90 -0.70
CA SER A 300 -21.12 -13.99 0.16
C SER A 300 -22.25 -14.76 0.85
N GLY A 301 -23.33 -14.06 1.23
CA GLY A 301 -24.53 -14.65 1.83
C GLY A 301 -25.64 -15.02 0.85
N HIS A 302 -25.36 -15.09 -0.48
CA HIS A 302 -26.39 -15.23 -1.50
C HIS A 302 -27.30 -16.47 -1.30
N GLU A 303 -26.71 -17.62 -0.99
CA GLU A 303 -27.46 -18.84 -0.72
C GLU A 303 -28.39 -18.68 0.47
N VAL A 304 -27.89 -18.10 1.55
CA VAL A 304 -28.67 -17.86 2.77
C VAL A 304 -29.84 -16.91 2.49
N LEU A 305 -29.58 -15.82 1.74
CA LEU A 305 -30.65 -14.89 1.33
C LEU A 305 -31.77 -15.57 0.53
N ARG A 306 -31.41 -16.50 -0.37
CA ARG A 306 -32.38 -17.25 -1.17
C ARG A 306 -33.16 -18.26 -0.34
N ILE A 307 -32.50 -19.02 0.53
CA ILE A 307 -33.14 -20.02 1.40
C ILE A 307 -34.16 -19.35 2.32
N PHE A 308 -33.86 -18.19 2.89
CA PHE A 308 -34.74 -17.47 3.80
C PHE A 308 -35.69 -16.47 3.12
N GLY A 309 -35.70 -16.38 1.78
CA GLY A 309 -36.59 -15.49 1.02
C GLY A 309 -36.37 -13.99 1.29
N ARG A 310 -35.13 -13.56 1.66
CA ARG A 310 -34.80 -12.18 2.04
C ARG A 310 -34.25 -11.34 0.90
N THR A 311 -34.33 -11.79 -0.34
CA THR A 311 -33.79 -11.10 -1.53
C THR A 311 -34.39 -9.70 -1.68
N ASP A 312 -35.72 -9.52 -1.50
CA ASP A 312 -36.35 -8.23 -1.66
C ASP A 312 -35.88 -7.20 -0.62
N ALA A 313 -35.65 -7.64 0.62
CA ALA A 313 -35.08 -6.78 1.66
C ALA A 313 -33.66 -6.34 1.34
N ALA A 314 -32.82 -7.22 0.81
CA ALA A 314 -31.47 -6.90 0.37
C ALA A 314 -31.47 -5.90 -0.81
N VAL A 315 -32.35 -6.09 -1.81
CA VAL A 315 -32.54 -5.17 -2.93
C VAL A 315 -33.04 -3.81 -2.46
N ALA A 316 -33.98 -3.75 -1.51
CA ALA A 316 -34.47 -2.50 -0.95
C ALA A 316 -33.35 -1.72 -0.22
N LYS A 317 -32.51 -2.42 0.57
CA LYS A 317 -31.33 -1.86 1.26
C LYS A 317 -30.32 -1.33 0.23
N PHE A 318 -30.03 -2.09 -0.84
CA PHE A 318 -29.16 -1.68 -1.93
C PHE A 318 -29.67 -0.38 -2.59
N ARG A 319 -30.95 -0.33 -2.97
CA ARG A 319 -31.55 0.85 -3.63
C ARG A 319 -31.43 2.11 -2.77
N ARG A 320 -31.67 2.00 -1.46
CA ARG A 320 -31.53 3.14 -0.54
C ARG A 320 -30.08 3.63 -0.50
N ARG A 321 -29.11 2.74 -0.30
CA ARG A 321 -27.67 3.09 -0.27
C ARG A 321 -27.17 3.64 -1.59
N ASN A 322 -27.64 3.10 -2.72
CA ASN A 322 -27.31 3.59 -4.04
C ASN A 322 -27.88 5.00 -4.29
N GLU A 323 -29.09 5.30 -3.79
CA GLU A 323 -29.66 6.65 -3.87
C GLU A 323 -28.87 7.66 -3.01
N GLU A 324 -28.42 7.26 -1.81
CA GLU A 324 -27.55 8.09 -0.95
C GLU A 324 -26.21 8.36 -1.63
N LEU A 325 -25.61 7.33 -2.24
CA LEU A 325 -24.39 7.46 -3.03
C LEU A 325 -24.60 8.38 -4.24
N PHE A 326 -25.70 8.21 -4.98
CA PHE A 326 -26.02 9.06 -6.12
C PHE A 326 -26.09 10.54 -5.74
N ARG A 327 -26.79 10.86 -4.64
CA ARG A 327 -26.93 12.25 -4.17
C ARG A 327 -25.60 12.86 -3.74
N SER A 328 -24.81 12.13 -2.96
CA SER A 328 -23.51 12.61 -2.52
C SER A 328 -22.52 12.74 -3.68
N SER A 329 -22.50 11.77 -4.60
CA SER A 329 -21.65 11.78 -5.79
C SER A 329 -22.03 12.90 -6.75
N SER A 330 -23.33 13.08 -7.03
CA SER A 330 -23.83 14.15 -7.90
C SER A 330 -23.43 15.52 -7.36
N THR A 331 -23.59 15.77 -6.05
CA THR A 331 -23.19 17.03 -5.43
C THR A 331 -21.68 17.23 -5.44
N ALA A 332 -20.89 16.18 -5.11
CA ALA A 332 -19.44 16.24 -5.13
C ALA A 332 -18.90 16.55 -6.54
N GLN A 333 -19.40 15.83 -7.54
CA GLN A 333 -19.01 16.03 -8.94
C GLN A 333 -19.45 17.37 -9.50
N PHE A 334 -20.63 17.87 -9.14
CA PHE A 334 -21.07 19.22 -9.52
C PHE A 334 -20.12 20.28 -8.96
N LEU A 335 -19.79 20.21 -7.66
CA LEU A 335 -18.87 21.17 -7.03
C LEU A 335 -17.46 21.10 -7.63
N ALA A 336 -16.96 19.89 -7.90
CA ALA A 336 -15.69 19.71 -8.58
C ALA A 336 -15.72 20.23 -10.02
N GLY A 337 -16.79 19.92 -10.76
CA GLY A 337 -16.95 20.31 -12.15
C GLY A 337 -17.09 21.82 -12.38
N ILE A 338 -17.68 22.57 -11.44
CA ILE A 338 -17.81 24.01 -11.55
C ILE A 338 -16.50 24.76 -11.23
N MET A 339 -15.54 24.10 -10.57
CA MET A 339 -14.27 24.71 -10.17
C MET A 339 -13.49 25.23 -11.38
N MET A 340 -13.30 24.40 -12.41
CA MET A 340 -12.54 24.78 -13.62
C MET A 340 -13.20 25.94 -14.39
N PRO A 341 -14.52 25.95 -14.68
CA PRO A 341 -15.18 27.11 -15.27
C PRO A 341 -15.01 28.40 -14.48
N ILE A 342 -15.11 28.37 -13.15
CA ILE A 342 -14.92 29.55 -12.30
C ILE A 342 -13.47 30.04 -12.35
N MET A 343 -12.51 29.13 -12.26
CA MET A 343 -11.09 29.46 -12.41
C MET A 343 -10.80 30.10 -13.75
N GLN A 344 -11.41 29.56 -14.82
CA GLN A 344 -11.28 30.12 -16.16
C GLN A 344 -11.93 31.49 -16.31
N PHE A 345 -13.09 31.70 -15.66
CA PHE A 345 -13.74 33.02 -15.59
C PHE A 345 -12.85 34.06 -14.89
N VAL A 346 -12.23 33.71 -13.76
CA VAL A 346 -11.27 34.59 -13.07
C VAL A 346 -10.08 34.92 -13.97
N SER A 347 -9.56 33.92 -14.70
CA SER A 347 -8.49 34.12 -15.68
C SER A 347 -8.89 35.07 -16.82
N TYR A 348 -10.10 34.92 -17.36
CA TYR A 348 -10.61 35.83 -18.40
C TYR A 348 -10.85 37.26 -17.88
N LEU A 349 -11.30 37.41 -16.62
CA LEU A 349 -11.46 38.73 -16.02
C LEU A 349 -10.09 39.43 -15.88
N SER A 350 -9.06 38.70 -15.44
CA SER A 350 -7.69 39.21 -15.40
C SER A 350 -7.17 39.56 -16.80
N TYR A 351 -7.43 38.69 -17.79
CA TYR A 351 -7.08 38.97 -19.20
C TYR A 351 -7.72 40.26 -19.74
N VAL A 352 -9.03 40.48 -19.49
CA VAL A 352 -9.72 41.72 -19.91
C VAL A 352 -9.08 42.93 -19.23
N GLY A 353 -8.79 42.87 -17.93
CA GLY A 353 -8.10 43.95 -17.23
C GLY A 353 -6.72 44.27 -17.82
N ILE A 354 -5.95 43.23 -18.13
CA ILE A 354 -4.63 43.38 -18.74
C ILE A 354 -4.76 43.93 -20.18
N ALA A 355 -5.72 43.46 -20.98
CA ALA A 355 -5.91 43.90 -22.35
C ALA A 355 -6.32 45.38 -22.39
N VAL A 356 -7.23 45.81 -21.51
CA VAL A 356 -7.67 47.20 -21.41
C VAL A 356 -6.53 48.12 -20.97
N LEU A 357 -5.88 47.81 -19.84
CA LEU A 357 -4.78 48.63 -19.31
C LEU A 357 -3.53 48.56 -20.21
N GLY A 358 -3.22 47.41 -20.77
CA GLY A 358 -2.15 47.23 -21.73
C GLY A 358 -2.42 48.05 -23.01
N GLY A 359 -3.64 47.99 -23.56
CA GLY A 359 -4.07 48.76 -24.70
C GLY A 359 -3.97 50.29 -24.47
N LEU A 360 -4.45 50.77 -23.31
CA LEU A 360 -4.33 52.18 -22.89
C LEU A 360 -2.83 52.60 -22.79
N ARG A 361 -1.97 51.75 -22.29
CA ARG A 361 -0.52 52.02 -22.20
C ARG A 361 0.16 52.00 -23.56
N VAL A 362 -0.26 51.15 -24.49
CA VAL A 362 0.21 51.15 -25.87
C VAL A 362 -0.24 52.43 -26.55
N ALA A 363 -1.51 52.81 -26.41
CA ALA A 363 -2.07 54.02 -26.99
C ALA A 363 -1.39 55.32 -26.46
N SER A 364 -1.02 55.35 -25.17
CA SER A 364 -0.24 56.42 -24.56
C SER A 364 1.28 56.37 -24.86
N GLY A 365 1.72 55.44 -25.68
CA GLY A 365 3.14 55.22 -25.94
C GLY A 365 3.96 54.74 -24.74
N ALA A 366 3.35 54.33 -23.62
CA ALA A 366 4.08 53.90 -22.43
C ALA A 366 4.56 52.43 -22.51
N MET A 367 4.11 51.69 -23.53
CA MET A 367 4.46 50.27 -23.75
C MET A 367 4.40 49.92 -25.24
N SER A 368 5.23 48.98 -25.72
CA SER A 368 5.11 48.51 -27.12
C SER A 368 3.94 47.52 -27.27
N LEU A 369 3.49 47.32 -28.50
CA LEU A 369 2.47 46.32 -28.81
C LEU A 369 3.00 44.91 -28.55
N GLY A 370 4.27 44.67 -28.80
CA GLY A 370 4.94 43.42 -28.50
C GLY A 370 5.02 43.13 -27.01
N ASP A 371 5.29 44.16 -26.18
CA ASP A 371 5.27 44.04 -24.73
C ASP A 371 3.91 43.65 -24.21
N ALA A 372 2.82 44.29 -24.73
CA ALA A 372 1.48 43.96 -24.39
C ALA A 372 1.11 42.51 -24.79
N THR A 373 1.51 42.08 -25.97
CA THR A 373 1.30 40.74 -26.49
C THR A 373 2.03 39.68 -25.61
N ALA A 374 3.31 39.95 -25.29
CA ALA A 374 4.08 39.08 -24.39
C ALA A 374 3.45 38.98 -23.01
N PHE A 375 2.98 40.11 -22.48
CA PHE A 375 2.31 40.16 -21.18
C PHE A 375 1.00 39.34 -21.14
N ILE A 376 0.21 39.41 -22.20
CA ILE A 376 -1.01 38.61 -22.38
C ILE A 376 -0.66 37.10 -22.35
N GLN A 377 0.41 36.69 -23.05
CA GLN A 377 0.85 35.31 -23.02
C GLN A 377 1.30 34.88 -21.61
N TYR A 378 2.05 35.70 -20.89
CA TYR A 378 2.44 35.42 -19.50
C TYR A 378 1.22 35.27 -18.58
N SER A 379 0.23 36.16 -18.70
CA SER A 379 -1.00 36.08 -17.92
C SER A 379 -1.77 34.77 -18.16
N ARG A 380 -1.79 34.29 -19.40
CA ARG A 380 -2.44 33.00 -19.74
C ARG A 380 -1.67 31.79 -19.21
N GLN A 381 -0.34 31.82 -19.29
CA GLN A 381 0.53 30.74 -18.84
C GLN A 381 0.65 30.69 -17.32
N PHE A 382 0.30 31.76 -16.60
CA PHE A 382 0.47 31.86 -15.15
C PHE A 382 -0.50 31.00 -14.35
N ASN A 383 -1.74 30.86 -14.79
CA ASN A 383 -2.80 30.21 -14.01
C ASN A 383 -2.73 28.66 -14.05
N GLN A 384 -2.20 28.08 -15.12
CA GLN A 384 -2.12 26.63 -15.30
C GLN A 384 -1.19 25.97 -14.24
N PRO A 385 0.06 26.42 -14.03
CA PRO A 385 0.95 25.84 -13.03
C PRO A 385 0.43 25.94 -11.59
N LEU A 386 -0.37 26.98 -11.29
CA LEU A 386 -1.01 27.10 -9.97
C LEU A 386 -2.03 25.98 -9.71
N GLY A 387 -2.78 25.59 -10.73
CA GLY A 387 -3.68 24.43 -10.64
C GLY A 387 -2.90 23.11 -10.44
N GLU A 388 -1.85 22.92 -11.23
CA GLU A 388 -0.99 21.75 -11.16
C GLU A 388 -0.35 21.57 -9.77
N LEU A 389 0.10 22.65 -9.12
CA LEU A 389 0.63 22.59 -7.75
C LEU A 389 -0.39 22.07 -6.74
N GLY A 390 -1.69 22.38 -6.92
CA GLY A 390 -2.76 21.85 -6.07
C GLY A 390 -2.93 20.33 -6.21
N GLU A 391 -2.93 19.82 -7.44
CA GLU A 391 -3.04 18.39 -7.73
C GLU A 391 -1.80 17.61 -7.23
N MET A 392 -0.60 18.19 -7.44
CA MET A 392 0.64 17.59 -6.99
C MET A 392 0.75 17.50 -5.47
N ALA A 393 0.20 18.47 -4.73
CA ALA A 393 0.17 18.43 -3.27
C ALA A 393 -0.57 17.19 -2.75
N GLN A 394 -1.70 16.82 -3.37
CA GLN A 394 -2.47 15.62 -3.01
C GLN A 394 -1.70 14.34 -3.35
N MET A 395 -1.07 14.28 -4.53
CA MET A 395 -0.28 13.12 -4.95
C MET A 395 0.94 12.93 -4.05
N LEU A 396 1.66 14.01 -3.70
CA LEU A 396 2.78 13.96 -2.76
C LEU A 396 2.32 13.50 -1.37
N GLN A 397 1.16 13.96 -0.90
CA GLN A 397 0.62 13.54 0.39
C GLN A 397 0.32 12.03 0.41
N SER A 398 -0.28 11.49 -0.66
CA SER A 398 -0.53 10.05 -0.82
C SER A 398 0.77 9.25 -0.88
N GLY A 399 1.75 9.71 -1.67
CA GLY A 399 3.05 9.05 -1.78
C GLY A 399 3.84 9.04 -0.47
N VAL A 400 3.77 10.13 0.30
CA VAL A 400 4.40 10.21 1.63
C VAL A 400 3.70 9.29 2.62
N ALA A 401 2.37 9.19 2.60
CA ALA A 401 1.62 8.26 3.45
C ALA A 401 1.98 6.79 3.14
N SER A 402 2.08 6.44 1.84
CA SER A 402 2.56 5.11 1.42
C SER A 402 4.02 4.86 1.84
N ALA A 403 4.88 5.88 1.76
CA ALA A 403 6.26 5.78 2.20
C ALA A 403 6.38 5.55 3.71
N GLU A 404 5.57 6.21 4.54
CA GLU A 404 5.51 5.96 5.98
C GLU A 404 5.21 4.50 6.29
N ARG A 405 4.24 3.89 5.61
CA ARG A 405 3.86 2.48 5.81
C ARG A 405 4.95 1.50 5.37
N VAL A 406 5.59 1.76 4.23
CA VAL A 406 6.70 0.92 3.75
C VAL A 406 7.89 1.04 4.70
N PHE A 407 8.21 2.24 5.18
CA PHE A 407 9.28 2.43 6.14
C PHE A 407 8.96 1.85 7.53
N GLU A 408 7.71 1.87 7.97
CA GLU A 408 7.27 1.17 9.17
C GLU A 408 7.55 -0.34 9.07
N LEU A 409 7.30 -0.96 7.90
CA LEU A 409 7.69 -2.35 7.64
C LEU A 409 9.21 -2.54 7.68
N LEU A 410 9.98 -1.66 7.05
CA LEU A 410 11.44 -1.74 7.01
C LEU A 410 12.09 -1.54 8.38
N ASP A 411 11.47 -0.75 9.24
CA ASP A 411 11.93 -0.46 10.60
C ASP A 411 11.45 -1.49 11.63
N ALA A 412 10.52 -2.39 11.25
CA ALA A 412 9.99 -3.41 12.16
C ALA A 412 11.13 -4.29 12.72
N PRO A 413 11.03 -4.73 13.98
CA PRO A 413 12.03 -5.60 14.59
C PRO A 413 12.22 -6.89 13.78
N GLU A 414 13.46 -7.27 13.54
CA GLU A 414 13.81 -8.52 12.86
C GLU A 414 13.93 -9.66 13.87
N GLN A 415 13.92 -10.89 13.36
CA GLN A 415 14.23 -12.07 14.16
C GLN A 415 15.61 -11.89 14.83
N SER A 416 15.75 -12.44 16.04
CA SER A 416 17.05 -12.48 16.71
C SER A 416 18.10 -13.14 15.80
N PRO A 417 19.33 -12.63 15.71
CA PRO A 417 20.38 -13.27 14.91
C PRO A 417 20.67 -14.68 15.41
N ASP A 418 20.94 -15.60 14.48
CA ASP A 418 21.34 -16.94 14.84
C ASP A 418 22.71 -16.91 15.51
N ARG A 419 22.83 -17.52 16.69
CA ARG A 419 24.11 -17.64 17.40
C ARG A 419 25.08 -18.58 16.67
N ALA A 420 24.54 -19.63 16.00
CA ALA A 420 25.30 -20.65 15.25
C ALA A 420 26.54 -21.20 16.01
N ALA A 421 26.40 -21.27 17.34
CA ALA A 421 27.47 -21.71 18.22
C ALA A 421 27.67 -23.25 18.21
N ALA A 422 26.61 -23.97 17.82
CA ALA A 422 26.60 -25.42 17.73
C ALA A 422 26.08 -25.90 16.38
N ARG A 423 26.40 -27.13 16.01
CA ARG A 423 25.82 -27.83 14.85
C ARG A 423 25.41 -29.23 15.31
N VAL A 424 24.30 -29.71 14.76
CA VAL A 424 23.97 -31.14 14.86
C VAL A 424 24.81 -31.87 13.80
N GLU A 425 25.74 -32.70 14.22
CA GLU A 425 26.53 -33.50 13.30
C GLU A 425 25.66 -34.62 12.69
N GLY A 426 25.37 -34.51 11.40
CA GLY A 426 24.54 -35.46 10.67
C GLY A 426 23.04 -35.31 10.96
N ARG A 427 22.35 -36.47 11.07
CA ARG A 427 20.92 -36.51 11.40
C ARG A 427 20.76 -36.60 12.93
N ALA A 428 19.92 -35.75 13.50
CA ALA A 428 19.56 -35.80 14.91
C ALA A 428 18.92 -37.16 15.27
N ARG A 429 19.10 -37.62 16.51
CA ARG A 429 18.40 -38.79 17.05
C ARG A 429 16.96 -38.49 17.42
N GLY A 430 16.67 -37.22 17.74
CA GLY A 430 15.33 -36.73 18.01
C GLY A 430 14.95 -36.76 19.50
N LEU A 431 15.88 -36.71 20.44
CA LEU A 431 15.61 -36.47 21.85
C LEU A 431 15.22 -34.99 22.01
N VAL A 432 13.99 -34.71 22.48
CA VAL A 432 13.53 -33.33 22.75
C VAL A 432 13.28 -33.15 24.24
N GLU A 433 13.89 -32.15 24.85
CA GLU A 433 13.77 -31.84 26.26
C GLU A 433 13.40 -30.37 26.46
N PHE A 434 12.39 -30.11 27.30
CA PHE A 434 12.01 -28.78 27.77
C PHE A 434 12.40 -28.69 29.24
N GLU A 435 13.13 -27.65 29.62
CA GLU A 435 13.58 -27.42 30.97
C GLU A 435 13.09 -26.06 31.47
N ASP A 436 12.10 -26.09 32.34
CA ASP A 436 11.51 -24.91 32.99
C ASP A 436 11.15 -23.79 32.00
N VAL A 437 10.49 -24.14 30.88
CA VAL A 437 10.20 -23.22 29.80
C VAL A 437 9.00 -22.35 30.14
N ALA A 438 9.15 -21.03 29.98
CA ALA A 438 8.07 -20.06 30.03
C ALA A 438 7.98 -19.28 28.71
N PHE A 439 6.75 -18.94 28.33
CA PHE A 439 6.45 -18.18 27.11
C PHE A 439 5.11 -17.49 27.18
N GLY A 440 5.04 -16.26 26.65
CA GLY A 440 3.80 -15.52 26.39
C GLY A 440 3.86 -14.79 25.05
N TYR A 441 2.74 -14.71 24.34
CA TYR A 441 2.62 -13.87 23.12
C TYR A 441 2.67 -12.37 23.44
N SER A 442 2.34 -12.01 24.70
CA SER A 442 2.42 -10.67 25.24
C SER A 442 3.05 -10.73 26.62
N PRO A 443 3.90 -9.77 27.00
CA PRO A 443 4.51 -9.72 28.35
C PRO A 443 3.48 -9.75 29.49
N ASP A 444 2.27 -9.21 29.25
CA ASP A 444 1.19 -9.11 30.23
C ASP A 444 0.31 -10.37 30.29
N ALA A 445 0.50 -11.34 29.38
CA ALA A 445 -0.31 -12.54 29.27
C ALA A 445 0.57 -13.79 29.07
N PRO A 446 1.20 -14.30 30.15
CA PRO A 446 1.96 -15.55 30.07
C PRO A 446 1.02 -16.69 29.70
N LEU A 447 1.42 -17.54 28.76
CA LEU A 447 0.66 -18.69 28.29
C LEU A 447 1.24 -20.00 28.79
N ILE A 448 2.56 -20.17 28.75
CA ILE A 448 3.27 -21.37 29.23
C ILE A 448 4.13 -20.95 30.40
N SER A 449 4.10 -21.72 31.50
CA SER A 449 4.87 -21.45 32.72
C SER A 449 5.46 -22.73 33.29
N GLY A 450 6.81 -22.78 33.45
CA GLY A 450 7.48 -23.87 34.10
C GLY A 450 7.38 -25.23 33.40
N LEU A 451 7.21 -25.21 32.06
CA LEU A 451 7.02 -26.43 31.26
C LEU A 451 8.31 -27.28 31.26
N THR A 452 8.23 -28.49 31.83
CA THR A 452 9.29 -29.48 31.82
C THR A 452 8.76 -30.78 31.19
N LEU A 453 9.42 -31.22 30.11
CA LEU A 453 8.99 -32.35 29.30
C LEU A 453 10.21 -33.03 28.69
N ARG A 454 10.17 -34.35 28.58
CA ARG A 454 11.15 -35.14 27.84
C ARG A 454 10.46 -36.15 26.93
N VAL A 455 10.79 -36.11 25.64
CA VAL A 455 10.32 -37.05 24.62
C VAL A 455 11.53 -37.77 24.06
N ALA A 456 11.57 -39.07 24.22
CA ALA A 456 12.70 -39.92 23.81
C ALA A 456 12.72 -40.12 22.28
N PRO A 457 13.90 -40.46 21.71
CA PRO A 457 14.01 -40.77 20.29
C PRO A 457 13.01 -41.84 19.84
N GLY A 458 12.29 -41.58 18.74
CA GLY A 458 11.34 -42.52 18.17
C GLY A 458 9.96 -42.54 18.85
N GLN A 459 9.74 -41.80 19.95
CA GLN A 459 8.46 -41.74 20.63
C GLN A 459 7.47 -40.82 19.90
N THR A 460 6.20 -41.22 19.92
CA THR A 460 5.07 -40.39 19.53
C THR A 460 4.44 -39.76 20.78
N ALA A 461 4.52 -38.43 20.88
CA ALA A 461 3.89 -37.65 21.93
C ALA A 461 2.59 -37.00 21.38
N ALA A 462 1.43 -37.48 21.87
CA ALA A 462 0.13 -36.86 21.54
C ALA A 462 -0.17 -35.72 22.50
N ILE A 463 -0.43 -34.54 21.95
CA ILE A 463 -0.78 -33.32 22.69
C ILE A 463 -2.30 -33.16 22.65
N VAL A 464 -2.96 -33.25 23.80
CA VAL A 464 -4.41 -33.13 23.94
C VAL A 464 -4.79 -32.02 24.93
N GLY A 465 -5.98 -31.46 24.80
CA GLY A 465 -6.45 -30.40 25.69
C GLY A 465 -7.49 -29.51 25.00
N PRO A 466 -8.17 -28.64 25.74
CA PRO A 466 -9.16 -27.71 25.18
C PRO A 466 -8.53 -26.71 24.22
N THR A 467 -9.38 -26.03 23.44
CA THR A 467 -8.93 -24.92 22.58
C THR A 467 -8.35 -23.80 23.46
N GLY A 468 -7.21 -23.26 23.06
CA GLY A 468 -6.49 -22.23 23.83
C GLY A 468 -5.52 -22.77 24.88
N ALA A 469 -5.43 -24.10 25.09
CA ALA A 469 -4.52 -24.70 26.08
C ALA A 469 -3.01 -24.55 25.76
N GLY A 470 -2.63 -24.01 24.61
CA GLY A 470 -1.21 -23.83 24.24
C GLY A 470 -0.60 -24.95 23.37
N LYS A 471 -1.41 -25.89 22.84
CA LYS A 471 -0.94 -27.03 22.02
C LYS A 471 -0.09 -26.60 20.82
N THR A 472 -0.64 -25.72 19.98
CA THR A 472 0.06 -25.17 18.80
C THR A 472 1.25 -24.32 19.20
N THR A 473 1.17 -23.63 20.35
CA THR A 473 2.28 -22.84 20.88
C THR A 473 3.48 -23.71 21.21
N LEU A 474 3.30 -24.84 21.87
CA LEU A 474 4.36 -25.78 22.19
C LEU A 474 5.13 -26.20 20.92
N VAL A 475 4.40 -26.54 19.87
CA VAL A 475 4.95 -26.92 18.56
C VAL A 475 5.71 -25.75 17.92
N ASN A 476 5.17 -24.55 17.96
CA ASN A 476 5.82 -23.35 17.42
C ASN A 476 7.13 -23.02 18.14
N LEU A 477 7.23 -23.32 19.44
CA LEU A 477 8.47 -23.16 20.21
C LEU A 477 9.54 -24.16 19.80
N VAL A 478 9.19 -25.43 19.52
CA VAL A 478 10.12 -26.45 19.00
C VAL A 478 10.71 -26.01 17.65
N MET A 479 9.88 -25.43 16.77
CA MET A 479 10.31 -24.91 15.46
C MET A 479 11.09 -23.59 15.56
N ARG A 480 11.17 -23.01 16.77
CA ARG A 480 11.75 -21.70 17.02
C ARG A 480 11.13 -20.63 16.08
N PHE A 481 9.80 -20.68 15.95
CA PHE A 481 9.02 -19.59 15.33
C PHE A 481 8.89 -18.41 16.28
N TYR A 482 8.90 -18.70 17.58
CA TYR A 482 8.95 -17.74 18.68
C TYR A 482 10.14 -18.07 19.59
N GLU A 483 10.73 -17.04 20.20
CA GLU A 483 11.73 -17.22 21.23
C GLU A 483 11.05 -17.40 22.59
N ILE A 484 11.59 -18.27 23.44
CA ILE A 484 11.11 -18.49 24.81
C ILE A 484 11.54 -17.35 25.73
N ASP A 485 10.72 -17.04 26.73
CA ASP A 485 11.01 -15.99 27.72
C ASP A 485 12.03 -16.47 28.76
N SER A 486 11.92 -17.73 29.22
CA SER A 486 12.87 -18.35 30.14
C SER A 486 12.96 -19.86 29.92
N GLY A 487 13.92 -20.51 30.54
CA GLY A 487 14.18 -21.95 30.41
C GLY A 487 15.01 -22.30 29.17
N ARG A 488 14.98 -23.59 28.78
CA ARG A 488 15.69 -24.13 27.62
C ARG A 488 14.88 -25.20 26.91
N ILE A 489 15.02 -25.25 25.56
CA ILE A 489 14.56 -26.38 24.74
C ILE A 489 15.78 -26.98 24.10
N LEU A 490 15.98 -28.30 24.31
CA LEU A 490 17.14 -29.02 23.83
C LEU A 490 16.73 -30.04 22.75
N LEU A 491 17.52 -30.11 21.69
CA LEU A 491 17.47 -31.20 20.70
C LEU A 491 18.77 -31.99 20.80
N ASP A 492 18.67 -33.27 21.19
CA ASP A 492 19.82 -34.15 21.47
C ASP A 492 20.82 -33.54 22.46
N GLY A 493 20.36 -32.81 23.47
CA GLY A 493 21.17 -32.13 24.48
C GLY A 493 21.73 -30.76 24.04
N VAL A 494 21.49 -30.30 22.83
CA VAL A 494 21.92 -28.99 22.33
C VAL A 494 20.75 -27.99 22.40
N ASP A 495 20.98 -26.83 23.02
CA ASP A 495 19.97 -25.78 23.08
C ASP A 495 19.64 -25.28 21.65
N ILE A 496 18.34 -25.27 21.29
CA ILE A 496 17.90 -24.87 19.97
C ILE A 496 18.26 -23.40 19.62
N ARG A 497 18.57 -22.57 20.64
CA ARG A 497 19.03 -21.17 20.44
C ARG A 497 20.48 -21.10 19.96
N ASP A 498 21.27 -22.14 20.22
CA ASP A 498 22.68 -22.23 19.80
C ASP A 498 22.81 -22.82 18.39
N LEU A 499 21.75 -23.45 17.87
CA LEU A 499 21.65 -23.87 16.47
C LEU A 499 21.23 -22.72 15.56
N SER A 500 21.66 -22.75 14.29
CA SER A 500 21.02 -21.90 13.29
C SER A 500 19.58 -22.38 13.06
N ARG A 501 18.66 -21.46 12.78
CA ARG A 501 17.26 -21.83 12.45
C ARG A 501 17.20 -22.77 11.25
N ARG A 502 18.12 -22.61 10.30
CA ARG A 502 18.24 -23.49 9.13
C ARG A 502 18.61 -24.91 9.55
N ASP A 503 19.61 -25.07 10.41
CA ASP A 503 20.06 -26.39 10.87
C ASP A 503 18.98 -27.07 11.72
N LEU A 504 18.35 -26.33 12.65
CA LEU A 504 17.24 -26.84 13.45
C LEU A 504 16.08 -27.31 12.55
N ARG A 505 15.60 -26.45 11.65
CA ARG A 505 14.43 -26.74 10.79
C ARG A 505 14.71 -27.81 9.75
N SER A 506 15.97 -28.04 9.37
CA SER A 506 16.35 -29.16 8.52
C SER A 506 16.18 -30.53 9.21
N GLN A 507 16.17 -30.57 10.54
CA GLN A 507 15.92 -31.78 11.33
C GLN A 507 14.44 -32.03 11.62
N VAL A 508 13.58 -31.06 11.34
CA VAL A 508 12.15 -31.10 11.67
C VAL A 508 11.29 -31.11 10.41
N GLY A 509 10.36 -32.04 10.33
CA GLY A 509 9.30 -32.07 9.32
C GLY A 509 7.98 -31.64 9.92
N MET A 510 7.19 -30.86 9.19
CA MET A 510 5.89 -30.40 9.66
C MET A 510 4.80 -30.70 8.63
N VAL A 511 3.68 -31.23 9.11
CA VAL A 511 2.44 -31.37 8.35
C VAL A 511 1.37 -30.55 9.06
N LEU A 512 0.95 -29.47 8.41
CA LEU A 512 -0.05 -28.53 8.93
C LEU A 512 -1.47 -29.05 8.72
N GLN A 513 -2.41 -28.54 9.49
CA GLN A 513 -3.84 -28.77 9.33
C GLN A 513 -4.31 -28.34 7.94
N ASP A 514 -3.93 -27.14 7.52
CA ASP A 514 -4.21 -26.61 6.18
C ASP A 514 -3.08 -27.00 5.23
N ALA A 515 -3.36 -27.87 4.27
CA ALA A 515 -2.40 -28.33 3.27
C ALA A 515 -2.11 -27.21 2.26
N VAL A 516 -0.99 -26.52 2.44
CA VAL A 516 -0.51 -25.47 1.52
C VAL A 516 0.34 -26.08 0.41
N LEU A 517 -0.09 -25.86 -0.84
CA LEU A 517 0.67 -26.20 -2.03
C LEU A 517 1.10 -24.93 -2.76
N PHE A 518 2.24 -25.00 -3.43
CA PHE A 518 2.76 -23.92 -4.26
C PHE A 518 2.32 -24.10 -5.71
N GLU A 519 2.17 -23.00 -6.44
CA GLU A 519 1.96 -23.07 -7.88
C GLU A 519 3.10 -23.83 -8.54
N GLY A 520 2.77 -24.85 -9.33
CA GLY A 520 3.74 -25.74 -9.96
C GLY A 520 3.16 -27.13 -10.17
N THR A 521 4.01 -28.11 -10.47
CA THR A 521 3.59 -29.51 -10.65
C THR A 521 3.45 -30.25 -9.33
N ILE A 522 2.75 -31.37 -9.32
CA ILE A 522 2.70 -32.26 -8.13
C ILE A 522 4.10 -32.72 -7.75
N GLU A 523 4.93 -33.06 -8.73
CA GLU A 523 6.32 -33.46 -8.52
C GLU A 523 7.13 -32.36 -7.83
N GLU A 524 7.06 -31.12 -8.32
CA GLU A 524 7.75 -29.97 -7.72
C GLU A 524 7.29 -29.74 -6.28
N ASN A 525 6.01 -29.89 -6.00
CA ASN A 525 5.47 -29.78 -4.65
C ASN A 525 5.98 -30.86 -3.71
N ILE A 526 6.17 -32.10 -4.15
CA ILE A 526 6.78 -33.16 -3.34
C ILE A 526 8.28 -32.88 -3.15
N ARG A 527 8.99 -32.53 -4.25
CA ARG A 527 10.42 -32.22 -4.27
C ARG A 527 10.80 -31.03 -3.38
N TYR A 528 9.83 -30.15 -3.07
CA TYR A 528 10.03 -29.04 -2.15
C TYR A 528 10.53 -29.50 -0.76
N GLY A 529 10.24 -30.73 -0.32
CA GLY A 529 10.78 -31.30 0.90
C GLY A 529 12.30 -31.50 0.87
N ARG A 530 12.87 -31.78 -0.31
CA ARG A 530 14.30 -31.88 -0.56
C ARG A 530 14.59 -31.64 -2.04
N LEU A 531 15.11 -30.44 -2.35
CA LEU A 531 15.28 -29.94 -3.71
C LEU A 531 16.28 -30.74 -4.57
N ASP A 532 17.25 -31.39 -3.94
CA ASP A 532 18.27 -32.23 -4.56
C ASP A 532 17.86 -33.71 -4.69
N ALA A 533 16.62 -34.07 -4.35
CA ALA A 533 16.11 -35.43 -4.49
C ALA A 533 16.01 -35.88 -5.95
N THR A 534 16.37 -37.12 -6.23
CA THR A 534 16.17 -37.70 -7.57
C THR A 534 14.73 -38.03 -7.85
N ASP A 535 14.38 -38.21 -9.11
CA ASP A 535 13.01 -38.56 -9.54
C ASP A 535 12.56 -39.89 -8.93
N GLU A 536 13.49 -40.85 -8.76
CA GLU A 536 13.24 -42.14 -8.11
C GLU A 536 12.90 -41.97 -6.62
N GLU A 537 13.57 -41.04 -5.93
CA GLU A 537 13.29 -40.74 -4.52
C GLU A 537 11.94 -40.04 -4.35
N VAL A 538 11.59 -39.10 -5.25
CA VAL A 538 10.27 -38.45 -5.28
C VAL A 538 9.18 -39.49 -5.51
N LEU A 539 9.37 -40.38 -6.49
CA LEU A 539 8.43 -41.46 -6.78
C LEU A 539 8.30 -42.45 -5.61
N ALA A 540 9.42 -42.79 -4.96
CA ALA A 540 9.41 -43.65 -3.77
C ALA A 540 8.61 -43.02 -2.62
N ALA A 541 8.83 -41.73 -2.33
CA ALA A 541 8.05 -40.98 -1.34
C ALA A 541 6.56 -40.94 -1.68
N ALA A 542 6.22 -40.66 -2.94
CA ALA A 542 4.84 -40.62 -3.42
C ALA A 542 4.13 -41.98 -3.30
N LYS A 543 4.83 -43.08 -3.53
CA LYS A 543 4.29 -44.44 -3.34
C LYS A 543 4.06 -44.76 -1.88
N ALA A 544 5.05 -44.43 -1.02
CA ALA A 544 4.99 -44.69 0.42
C ALA A 544 3.82 -43.92 1.10
N THR A 545 3.40 -42.82 0.53
CA THR A 545 2.35 -41.93 1.05
C THR A 545 1.06 -41.95 0.22
N TYR A 546 0.88 -42.95 -0.63
CA TYR A 546 -0.32 -43.18 -1.47
C TYR A 546 -0.64 -42.08 -2.48
N VAL A 547 0.23 -41.07 -2.69
CA VAL A 547 0.08 -40.03 -3.73
C VAL A 547 0.05 -40.64 -5.12
N ASP A 548 0.91 -41.64 -5.40
CA ASP A 548 0.98 -42.35 -6.69
C ASP A 548 -0.39 -42.91 -7.12
N ARG A 549 -1.26 -43.22 -6.16
CA ARG A 549 -2.55 -43.85 -6.41
C ARG A 549 -3.53 -42.94 -7.16
N PHE A 550 -3.65 -41.68 -6.76
CA PHE A 550 -4.52 -40.71 -7.43
C PHE A 550 -3.82 -40.03 -8.61
N VAL A 551 -2.51 -39.79 -8.52
CA VAL A 551 -1.73 -39.15 -9.58
C VAL A 551 -1.81 -39.93 -10.90
N ARG A 552 -1.83 -41.27 -10.84
CA ARG A 552 -2.03 -42.11 -12.04
C ARG A 552 -3.37 -41.95 -12.74
N SER A 553 -4.37 -41.44 -12.06
CA SER A 553 -5.68 -41.15 -12.65
C SER A 553 -5.73 -39.78 -13.33
N LEU A 554 -4.75 -38.92 -13.10
CA LEU A 554 -4.68 -37.59 -13.70
C LEU A 554 -4.09 -37.66 -15.12
N PRO A 555 -4.59 -36.86 -16.07
CA PRO A 555 -4.14 -36.89 -17.47
C PRO A 555 -2.64 -36.66 -17.67
N GLN A 556 -2.04 -35.80 -16.84
CA GLN A 556 -0.62 -35.41 -16.89
C GLN A 556 0.23 -36.08 -15.78
N GLY A 557 -0.37 -36.95 -14.95
CA GLY A 557 0.33 -37.63 -13.87
C GLY A 557 1.02 -36.63 -12.94
N TYR A 558 2.29 -36.90 -12.61
CA TYR A 558 3.10 -36.03 -11.74
C TYR A 558 3.35 -34.61 -12.29
N GLN A 559 3.20 -34.41 -13.62
CA GLN A 559 3.35 -33.12 -14.29
C GLN A 559 2.06 -32.30 -14.26
N THR A 560 1.00 -32.78 -13.61
CA THR A 560 -0.22 -32.02 -13.40
C THR A 560 0.08 -30.75 -12.63
N ARG A 561 -0.26 -29.60 -13.21
CA ARG A 561 -0.07 -28.31 -12.58
C ARG A 561 -1.15 -28.05 -11.54
N ILE A 562 -0.72 -27.49 -10.44
CA ILE A 562 -1.55 -27.05 -9.32
C ILE A 562 -1.53 -25.54 -9.30
N ASP A 563 -2.69 -24.92 -9.25
CA ASP A 563 -2.85 -23.48 -9.06
C ASP A 563 -2.61 -23.11 -7.59
N ALA A 564 -2.35 -21.82 -7.31
CA ALA A 564 -2.10 -21.32 -5.97
C ALA A 564 -3.21 -21.65 -4.96
N ASP A 565 -4.47 -21.79 -5.43
CA ASP A 565 -5.63 -22.16 -4.61
C ASP A 565 -5.78 -23.70 -4.45
N GLY A 566 -4.98 -24.51 -5.13
CA GLY A 566 -5.04 -25.97 -5.09
C GLY A 566 -6.36 -26.55 -5.62
N GLY A 567 -7.13 -25.78 -6.39
CA GLY A 567 -8.52 -26.09 -6.79
C GLY A 567 -8.71 -27.37 -7.64
N SER A 568 -7.64 -27.94 -8.20
CA SER A 568 -7.67 -29.18 -8.97
C SER A 568 -7.62 -30.47 -8.13
N LEU A 569 -7.25 -30.36 -6.84
CA LEU A 569 -7.12 -31.49 -5.91
C LEU A 569 -8.11 -31.39 -4.75
N SER A 570 -8.65 -32.53 -4.31
CA SER A 570 -9.44 -32.60 -3.09
C SER A 570 -8.60 -32.28 -1.83
N ALA A 571 -9.23 -31.92 -0.71
CA ALA A 571 -8.53 -31.63 0.54
C ALA A 571 -7.62 -32.79 0.98
N GLY A 572 -8.08 -34.03 0.88
CA GLY A 572 -7.28 -35.22 1.22
C GLY A 572 -6.11 -35.44 0.27
N GLU A 573 -6.27 -35.24 -1.04
CA GLU A 573 -5.17 -35.34 -2.01
C GLU A 573 -4.10 -34.28 -1.75
N ARG A 574 -4.49 -33.02 -1.45
CA ARG A 574 -3.55 -31.98 -1.03
C ARG A 574 -2.78 -32.39 0.21
N GLN A 575 -3.45 -32.98 1.20
CA GLN A 575 -2.82 -33.45 2.42
C GLN A 575 -1.82 -34.60 2.17
N LEU A 576 -2.16 -35.56 1.29
CA LEU A 576 -1.23 -36.61 0.89
C LEU A 576 0.03 -36.04 0.23
N VAL A 577 -0.06 -35.01 -0.61
CA VAL A 577 1.11 -34.34 -1.21
C VAL A 577 1.97 -33.68 -0.14
N THR A 578 1.38 -33.01 0.86
CA THR A 578 2.15 -32.39 1.96
C THR A 578 2.81 -33.46 2.85
N ILE A 579 2.17 -34.61 3.07
CA ILE A 579 2.77 -35.77 3.76
C ILE A 579 3.94 -36.32 2.96
N ALA A 580 3.82 -36.45 1.61
CA ALA A 580 4.91 -36.89 0.75
C ALA A 580 6.11 -35.93 0.78
N ARG A 581 5.86 -34.62 0.86
CA ARG A 581 6.88 -33.59 1.06
C ARG A 581 7.65 -33.82 2.36
N ALA A 582 6.95 -34.03 3.46
CA ALA A 582 7.57 -34.32 4.75
C ALA A 582 8.29 -35.68 4.77
N PHE A 583 7.75 -36.68 4.07
CA PHE A 583 8.37 -37.99 3.94
C PHE A 583 9.72 -37.94 3.19
N LEU A 584 9.76 -37.19 2.08
CA LEU A 584 10.96 -36.99 1.26
C LEU A 584 12.06 -36.22 2.00
N ALA A 585 11.68 -35.29 2.88
CA ALA A 585 12.64 -34.53 3.71
C ALA A 585 13.40 -35.41 4.70
N ARG A 586 12.89 -36.58 5.08
CA ARG A 586 13.49 -37.54 6.05
C ARG A 586 13.91 -36.88 7.38
N PRO A 587 13.03 -36.12 8.03
CA PRO A 587 13.37 -35.42 9.26
C PRO A 587 13.61 -36.38 10.43
N ALA A 588 14.32 -35.94 11.47
CA ALA A 588 14.49 -36.67 12.73
C ALA A 588 13.28 -36.46 13.66
N LEU A 589 12.69 -35.29 13.62
CA LEU A 589 11.53 -34.87 14.41
C LEU A 589 10.37 -34.52 13.51
N LEU A 590 9.17 -34.99 13.83
CA LEU A 590 7.93 -34.69 13.13
C LEU A 590 6.97 -33.89 14.00
N ILE A 591 6.33 -32.95 13.37
CA ILE A 591 5.24 -32.17 13.92
C ILE A 591 4.02 -32.37 13.03
N LEU A 592 2.96 -32.94 13.62
CA LEU A 592 1.75 -33.28 12.90
C LEU A 592 0.56 -32.58 13.53
N ASP A 593 -0.15 -31.77 12.77
CA ASP A 593 -1.43 -31.14 13.17
C ASP A 593 -2.57 -31.89 12.48
N GLU A 594 -3.34 -32.66 13.26
CA GLU A 594 -4.28 -33.66 12.77
C GLU A 594 -5.70 -33.12 12.70
N ALA A 595 -6.03 -32.19 11.81
CA ALA A 595 -7.43 -31.83 11.53
C ALA A 595 -7.83 -32.29 10.12
N THR A 596 -8.60 -33.36 10.04
CA THR A 596 -9.13 -33.93 8.77
C THR A 596 -10.65 -33.77 8.65
N SER A 597 -11.22 -32.70 9.21
CA SER A 597 -12.67 -32.49 9.26
C SER A 597 -13.38 -32.34 7.90
N SER A 598 -12.63 -32.27 6.80
CA SER A 598 -13.16 -32.00 5.45
C SER A 598 -12.79 -33.05 4.40
N VAL A 599 -12.37 -34.25 4.84
CA VAL A 599 -11.90 -35.33 3.93
C VAL A 599 -12.95 -36.45 3.88
N ASP A 600 -13.19 -36.99 2.68
CA ASP A 600 -14.06 -38.17 2.51
C ASP A 600 -13.45 -39.41 3.19
N THR A 601 -14.30 -40.31 3.70
CA THR A 601 -13.90 -41.46 4.51
C THR A 601 -12.85 -42.36 3.83
N ARG A 602 -12.88 -42.50 2.51
CA ARG A 602 -11.93 -43.35 1.79
C ARG A 602 -10.52 -42.74 1.72
N THR A 603 -10.44 -41.45 1.43
CA THR A 603 -9.17 -40.71 1.40
C THR A 603 -8.62 -40.53 2.81
N GLU A 604 -9.50 -40.40 3.79
CA GLU A 604 -9.14 -40.33 5.21
C GLU A 604 -8.33 -41.55 5.67
N VAL A 605 -8.73 -42.78 5.30
CA VAL A 605 -7.95 -44.00 5.62
C VAL A 605 -6.54 -43.92 5.02
N LEU A 606 -6.43 -43.46 3.75
CA LEU A 606 -5.11 -43.31 3.11
C LEU A 606 -4.23 -42.27 3.78
N VAL A 607 -4.82 -41.14 4.21
CA VAL A 607 -4.10 -40.11 5.00
C VAL A 607 -3.61 -40.67 6.31
N GLN A 608 -4.42 -41.47 7.02
CA GLN A 608 -4.02 -42.11 8.28
C GLN A 608 -2.88 -43.14 8.08
N GLU A 609 -2.97 -43.98 7.05
CA GLU A 609 -1.91 -44.90 6.70
C GLU A 609 -0.62 -44.19 6.32
N ALA A 610 -0.70 -43.10 5.53
CA ALA A 610 0.43 -42.27 5.17
C ALA A 610 1.07 -41.58 6.40
N MET A 611 0.26 -41.08 7.33
CA MET A 611 0.72 -40.50 8.59
C MET A 611 1.41 -41.55 9.46
N SER A 612 0.88 -42.76 9.54
CA SER A 612 1.50 -43.86 10.29
C SER A 612 2.84 -44.28 9.68
N ALA A 613 2.94 -44.39 8.35
CA ALA A 613 4.18 -44.63 7.66
C ALA A 613 5.22 -43.48 7.86
N LEU A 614 4.76 -42.26 7.93
CA LEU A 614 5.60 -41.09 8.17
C LEU A 614 6.17 -41.09 9.60
N ARG A 615 5.41 -41.51 10.62
CA ARG A 615 5.83 -41.56 12.04
C ARG A 615 6.81 -42.68 12.34
N ALA A 616 6.82 -43.75 11.54
CA ALA A 616 7.68 -44.92 11.80
C ALA A 616 9.15 -44.51 12.01
N GLU A 617 9.73 -44.94 13.13
CA GLU A 617 11.13 -44.72 13.54
C GLU A 617 11.52 -43.22 13.73
N ARG A 618 10.55 -42.34 13.99
CA ARG A 618 10.79 -40.89 14.18
C ARG A 618 10.11 -40.37 15.43
N THR A 619 10.79 -39.45 16.11
CA THR A 619 10.17 -38.72 17.22
C THR A 619 9.07 -37.84 16.67
N SER A 620 7.87 -37.91 17.22
CA SER A 620 6.72 -37.21 16.67
C SER A 620 5.93 -36.48 17.75
N PHE A 621 5.63 -35.20 17.52
CA PHE A 621 4.63 -34.43 18.26
C PHE A 621 3.36 -34.38 17.42
N VAL A 622 2.24 -34.84 17.97
CA VAL A 622 0.95 -34.89 17.28
C VAL A 622 -0.09 -34.10 18.06
N ILE A 623 -0.61 -33.01 17.47
CA ILE A 623 -1.79 -32.36 18.01
C ILE A 623 -2.99 -33.23 17.64
N ALA A 624 -3.39 -34.09 18.58
CA ALA A 624 -4.35 -35.14 18.29
C ALA A 624 -5.78 -34.68 18.53
N HIS A 625 -6.60 -34.85 17.51
CA HIS A 625 -8.05 -34.62 17.54
C HIS A 625 -8.86 -35.93 17.37
N ARG A 626 -8.18 -37.07 17.21
CA ARG A 626 -8.78 -38.39 17.00
C ARG A 626 -8.38 -39.39 18.08
N LEU A 627 -9.35 -40.17 18.47
CA LEU A 627 -9.16 -41.19 19.51
C LEU A 627 -8.09 -42.23 19.11
N SER A 628 -8.09 -42.68 17.84
CA SER A 628 -7.11 -43.65 17.35
C SER A 628 -5.67 -43.14 17.52
N THR A 629 -5.39 -41.92 17.11
CA THR A 629 -4.06 -41.32 17.23
C THR A 629 -3.62 -41.11 18.68
N ILE A 630 -4.60 -40.79 19.55
CA ILE A 630 -4.33 -40.61 20.98
C ILE A 630 -3.98 -41.97 21.63
N ARG A 631 -4.76 -43.03 21.30
CA ARG A 631 -4.52 -44.35 21.86
C ARG A 631 -3.20 -44.99 21.43
N ASP A 632 -2.78 -44.74 20.19
CA ASP A 632 -1.58 -45.30 19.60
C ASP A 632 -0.31 -44.48 19.95
N ALA A 633 -0.43 -43.43 20.75
CA ALA A 633 0.70 -42.62 21.20
C ALA A 633 1.46 -43.27 22.36
N ASP A 634 2.80 -43.20 22.33
CA ASP A 634 3.67 -43.71 23.42
C ASP A 634 3.50 -42.86 24.69
N VAL A 635 3.22 -41.58 24.54
CA VAL A 635 2.97 -40.68 25.65
C VAL A 635 1.90 -39.64 25.26
N ILE A 636 0.94 -39.44 26.14
CA ILE A 636 -0.10 -38.41 26.01
C ILE A 636 0.25 -37.26 26.94
N LEU A 637 0.25 -36.05 26.42
CA LEU A 637 0.49 -34.80 27.14
C LEU A 637 -0.82 -34.06 27.24
N VAL A 638 -1.41 -33.99 28.43
CA VAL A 638 -2.65 -33.25 28.65
C VAL A 638 -2.34 -31.83 29.05
N MET A 639 -2.73 -30.89 28.21
CA MET A 639 -2.51 -29.46 28.43
C MET A 639 -3.78 -28.75 28.87
N GLU A 640 -3.72 -28.02 29.97
CA GLU A 640 -4.75 -27.07 30.43
C GLU A 640 -4.03 -25.78 30.83
N GLU A 641 -4.54 -24.64 30.40
CA GLU A 641 -4.03 -23.29 30.74
C GLU A 641 -2.49 -23.16 30.60
N GLY A 642 -1.95 -23.69 29.50
CA GLY A 642 -0.52 -23.60 29.17
C GLY A 642 0.42 -24.50 29.96
N SER A 643 -0.10 -25.38 30.80
CA SER A 643 0.69 -26.33 31.60
C SER A 643 0.34 -27.77 31.24
N ILE A 644 1.32 -28.68 31.36
CA ILE A 644 1.04 -30.12 31.29
C ILE A 644 0.51 -30.54 32.65
N VAL A 645 -0.78 -30.87 32.71
CA VAL A 645 -1.46 -31.28 33.96
C VAL A 645 -1.37 -32.79 34.19
N GLU A 646 -1.30 -33.57 33.10
CA GLU A 646 -1.15 -35.02 33.16
C GLU A 646 -0.26 -35.52 32.02
N GLN A 647 0.49 -36.58 32.31
CA GLN A 647 1.34 -37.27 31.34
C GLN A 647 1.30 -38.78 31.61
N GLY A 648 1.19 -39.58 30.55
CA GLY A 648 1.20 -41.05 30.65
C GLY A 648 0.63 -41.71 29.40
N THR A 649 0.45 -43.02 29.44
CA THR A 649 -0.23 -43.78 28.38
C THR A 649 -1.75 -43.62 28.46
N HIS A 650 -2.47 -44.01 27.43
CA HIS A 650 -3.92 -43.99 27.38
C HIS A 650 -4.53 -44.74 28.58
N GLU A 651 -4.05 -45.99 28.85
CA GLU A 651 -4.57 -46.85 29.92
C GLU A 651 -4.32 -46.24 31.30
N GLU A 652 -3.12 -45.71 31.54
CA GLU A 652 -2.78 -45.07 32.81
C GLU A 652 -3.62 -43.83 33.09
N LEU A 653 -3.81 -42.98 32.09
CA LEU A 653 -4.53 -41.72 32.25
C LEU A 653 -6.05 -41.94 32.39
N VAL A 654 -6.64 -42.91 31.71
CA VAL A 654 -8.05 -43.32 31.92
C VAL A 654 -8.23 -43.87 33.33
N ALA A 655 -7.32 -44.74 33.79
CA ALA A 655 -7.39 -45.33 35.14
C ALA A 655 -7.26 -44.28 36.26
N ARG A 656 -6.51 -43.18 36.04
CA ARG A 656 -6.38 -42.07 37.02
C ARG A 656 -7.67 -41.27 37.20
N GLY A 657 -8.58 -41.27 36.22
CA GLY A 657 -9.86 -40.54 36.32
C GLY A 657 -9.71 -39.01 36.31
N GLY A 658 -8.56 -38.48 35.85
CA GLY A 658 -8.22 -37.06 35.89
C GLY A 658 -8.71 -36.23 34.72
N ALA A 659 -7.92 -35.23 34.30
CA ALA A 659 -8.26 -34.32 33.21
C ALA A 659 -8.43 -35.07 31.87
N TYR A 660 -7.54 -36.01 31.59
CA TYR A 660 -7.64 -36.85 30.39
C TYR A 660 -8.95 -37.68 30.37
N ALA A 661 -9.27 -38.33 31.45
CA ALA A 661 -10.50 -39.16 31.52
C ALA A 661 -11.77 -38.33 31.31
N ARG A 662 -11.80 -37.09 31.86
CA ARG A 662 -12.91 -36.14 31.61
C ARG A 662 -12.99 -35.75 30.14
N LEU A 663 -11.84 -35.39 29.52
CA LEU A 663 -11.77 -35.00 28.12
C LEU A 663 -12.18 -36.16 27.20
N HIS A 664 -11.68 -37.36 27.48
CA HIS A 664 -12.04 -38.59 26.78
C HIS A 664 -13.52 -38.89 26.85
N ALA A 665 -14.14 -38.82 28.04
CA ALA A 665 -15.56 -39.03 28.21
C ALA A 665 -16.42 -37.98 27.51
N ALA A 666 -15.97 -36.71 27.47
CA ALA A 666 -16.69 -35.61 26.83
C ALA A 666 -16.63 -35.67 25.30
N GLN A 667 -15.50 -36.06 24.72
CA GLN A 667 -15.29 -36.06 23.27
C GLN A 667 -15.61 -37.40 22.60
N PHE A 668 -15.39 -38.50 23.26
CA PHE A 668 -15.44 -39.86 22.68
C PHE A 668 -16.38 -40.84 23.44
N GLY A 669 -16.97 -40.43 24.55
CA GLY A 669 -17.85 -41.29 25.38
C GLY A 669 -19.19 -41.67 24.71
N ALA A 670 -19.49 -41.16 23.54
CA ALA A 670 -20.67 -41.53 22.75
C ALA A 670 -20.41 -42.65 21.71
N GLU A 671 -19.16 -43.05 21.52
CA GLU A 671 -18.76 -44.07 20.53
C GLU A 671 -18.37 -45.43 21.17
N SER A 672 -18.50 -45.60 22.49
CA SER A 672 -18.19 -46.83 23.22
C SER A 672 -19.44 -47.66 23.56
#